data_cf0c3980a3f20e3769a108b76e368238
#
_entry.id   cf0c3980a3f20e3769a108b76e368238
#
_cell.length_a   1.000
_cell.length_b   1.000
_cell.length_c   1.000
_cell.angle_alpha   90.00
_cell.angle_beta   90.00
_cell.angle_gamma   90.00
#
_symmetry.space_group_name_H-M   'P 1'
#
loop_
_entity.id
_entity.type
_entity.pdbx_description
1 polymer ?
#
loop_
_entity_poly.entity_id
_entity_poly.type
_entity_poly.pdbx_seq_one_letter_code
_entity_poly.pdbx_strand_id
1 'polypeptide(L)'
;MYLKKFKLINFRKFAENENEIEFTDSQGIKKADDGSINIASTTTLLVGKNNSGKTTVFEALDKLVNGNSDSNSKPKFTFDDFNYEYIKKLVEEYGNDKYDVLPSIEFVLTIGLDKGKDDLIVNLGHFIPIGYDPDEIKIFAKYEVVESEIFKEQVKNEINSEIYTEDNKIDCFYKLSKIINENLFNYKLKYYDENGNEIKKFKLSNLIDFFKIQANKVTTDDCLSAAFNSIITARNKSDKFYDTTLTESHIEGINKELEDKFNTAHTNEINRTLTSITDNDITVKLRADLTFEKIIKNIVKYEYKENNNFVPENQFGLGYTNLMVIISKLVEYMEKYPESSFNSKINLIGIEEPETYMHPQLQELFISHINEAIEILLQQHEKNINSQIILSTHSSHIVNSKIHSGGTFNSINYISANGTNARAVSLNDNKISPDGETEKDDFKFIKKHVIFKASDLFFADAAILVEGTAENILLPYFISNDNTLNKKFITILPINGAHALVYNNLIKLLQIPVSIITDIDVVRNDSESEDFKQITSIKDRDTTNETIRYYNNNSYSLNDVTDYFEDENIKVFFQKEENGYIPTSFEESIILANYDNEVVNSALKSTKPRIYTEIVGEPVNYKNNKDNSYKWQCKLSDDKTKFANELLYEMMTTDSIINLPNYIKDSFDYIKSKLEK
;
A
#
# COMPACT_ATOMS: atom_id res chain seq x y z
N MET A 1 -22.05 -8.44 12.60
CA MET A 1 -20.73 -9.17 12.74
C MET A 1 -19.79 -8.73 11.65
N TYR A 2 -18.51 -8.49 11.98
CA TYR A 2 -17.52 -8.01 11.05
C TYR A 2 -16.13 -8.52 11.44
N LEU A 3 -15.21 -8.65 10.47
CA LEU A 3 -13.81 -8.92 10.74
C LEU A 3 -13.18 -7.63 11.27
N LYS A 4 -12.72 -7.65 12.52
CA LYS A 4 -12.12 -6.49 13.19
C LYS A 4 -10.61 -6.45 12.98
N LYS A 5 -9.94 -7.61 13.17
CA LYS A 5 -8.49 -7.74 13.04
C LYS A 5 -8.10 -9.06 12.39
N PHE A 6 -7.02 -9.04 11.67
CA PHE A 6 -6.40 -10.23 11.07
C PHE A 6 -4.90 -10.19 11.28
N LYS A 7 -4.39 -11.16 12.04
CA LYS A 7 -2.96 -11.30 12.30
C LYS A 7 -2.41 -12.50 11.51
N LEU A 8 -1.26 -12.29 10.86
CA LEU A 8 -0.55 -13.30 10.08
C LEU A 8 0.77 -13.63 10.78
N ILE A 9 1.04 -14.90 11.05
CA ILE A 9 2.23 -15.36 11.75
C ILE A 9 2.92 -16.43 10.90
N ASN A 10 4.20 -16.25 10.62
CA ASN A 10 5.03 -17.16 9.83
C ASN A 10 4.52 -17.40 8.40
N PHE A 11 3.77 -16.44 7.84
CA PHE A 11 3.20 -16.55 6.50
C PHE A 11 3.91 -15.61 5.51
N ARG A 12 4.60 -16.18 4.53
CA ARG A 12 5.36 -15.45 3.49
C ARG A 12 6.25 -14.37 4.11
N LYS A 13 5.97 -13.09 3.84
CA LYS A 13 6.73 -11.98 4.39
C LYS A 13 6.38 -11.63 5.84
N PHE A 14 5.28 -12.12 6.39
CA PHE A 14 4.88 -11.83 7.76
C PHE A 14 5.48 -12.83 8.74
N ALA A 15 6.31 -12.31 9.65
CA ALA A 15 6.90 -13.05 10.76
C ALA A 15 5.97 -13.05 12.00
N GLU A 16 6.52 -13.09 13.19
CA GLU A 16 5.76 -13.19 14.44
C GLU A 16 5.20 -11.84 14.93
N ASN A 17 5.91 -10.74 14.66
CA ASN A 17 5.60 -9.42 15.19
C ASN A 17 5.15 -8.43 14.10
N GLU A 18 4.46 -7.35 14.51
CA GLU A 18 4.03 -6.24 13.65
C GLU A 18 3.30 -6.69 12.37
N ASN A 19 2.35 -7.61 12.52
CA ASN A 19 1.72 -8.35 11.44
C ASN A 19 0.20 -8.38 11.56
N GLU A 20 -0.39 -7.39 12.23
CA GLU A 20 -1.82 -7.24 12.43
C GLU A 20 -2.41 -6.19 11.49
N ILE A 21 -3.48 -6.57 10.80
CA ILE A 21 -4.29 -5.71 9.93
C ILE A 21 -5.59 -5.39 10.66
N GLU A 22 -5.93 -4.11 10.76
CA GLU A 22 -7.21 -3.65 11.32
C GLU A 22 -8.18 -3.31 10.19
N PHE A 23 -9.44 -3.74 10.34
CA PHE A 23 -10.50 -3.53 9.35
C PHE A 23 -11.52 -2.53 9.87
N THR A 24 -12.14 -1.83 8.94
CA THR A 24 -13.27 -0.96 9.25
C THR A 24 -14.51 -1.79 9.53
N ASP A 25 -15.27 -1.39 10.53
CA ASP A 25 -16.61 -1.92 10.77
C ASP A 25 -17.51 -1.67 9.54
N SER A 26 -18.26 -2.67 9.13
CA SER A 26 -19.27 -2.56 8.07
C SER A 26 -20.42 -1.60 8.41
N GLN A 27 -20.52 -1.19 9.67
CA GLN A 27 -21.55 -0.27 10.17
C GLN A 27 -21.11 1.21 10.14
N GLY A 28 -19.86 1.46 9.77
CA GLY A 28 -19.27 2.79 9.76
C GLY A 28 -19.79 3.73 8.66
N ILE A 29 -20.92 3.41 8.01
CA ILE A 29 -21.61 4.34 7.09
C ILE A 29 -22.17 5.50 7.91
N LYS A 30 -21.32 6.47 8.20
CA LYS A 30 -21.74 7.73 8.79
C LYS A 30 -22.31 8.61 7.69
N LYS A 31 -23.57 8.99 7.82
CA LYS A 31 -24.11 10.11 7.04
C LYS A 31 -23.37 11.36 7.49
N ALA A 32 -22.84 12.12 6.56
CA ALA A 32 -22.35 13.46 6.83
C ALA A 32 -23.52 14.37 7.30
N ASP A 33 -23.23 15.47 7.95
CA ASP A 33 -24.26 16.40 8.48
C ASP A 33 -25.23 16.91 7.41
N ASP A 34 -24.84 16.89 6.13
CA ASP A 34 -25.68 17.24 4.97
C ASP A 34 -26.55 16.07 4.45
N GLY A 35 -26.48 14.90 5.10
CA GLY A 35 -27.21 13.70 4.72
C GLY A 35 -26.52 12.87 3.62
N SER A 36 -25.40 13.31 3.07
CA SER A 36 -24.58 12.51 2.14
C SER A 36 -23.89 11.37 2.87
N ILE A 37 -23.69 10.25 2.17
CA ILE A 37 -23.02 9.08 2.73
C ILE A 37 -21.52 9.28 2.54
N ASN A 38 -20.77 9.45 3.63
CA ASN A 38 -19.31 9.52 3.56
C ASN A 38 -18.71 8.13 3.54
N ILE A 39 -18.52 7.62 2.36
CA ILE A 39 -18.31 6.23 2.04
C ILE A 39 -16.83 5.83 2.08
N ALA A 40 -15.92 6.75 1.81
CA ALA A 40 -14.50 6.45 1.88
C ALA A 40 -14.04 6.07 3.29
N SER A 41 -14.77 6.46 4.33
CA SER A 41 -14.47 6.10 5.73
C SER A 41 -14.67 4.60 6.04
N THR A 42 -15.46 3.89 5.25
CA THR A 42 -15.81 2.46 5.50
C THR A 42 -14.87 1.47 4.80
N THR A 43 -14.05 1.95 3.88
CA THR A 43 -13.11 1.10 3.13
C THR A 43 -11.79 0.96 3.88
N THR A 44 -11.33 -0.27 4.08
CA THR A 44 -10.00 -0.55 4.61
C THR A 44 -8.97 -0.46 3.49
N LEU A 45 -7.94 0.38 3.65
CA LEU A 45 -6.82 0.47 2.72
C LEU A 45 -5.60 -0.31 3.22
N LEU A 46 -4.97 -1.07 2.33
CA LEU A 46 -3.63 -1.61 2.48
C LEU A 46 -2.68 -0.79 1.61
N VAL A 47 -1.85 0.01 2.24
CA VAL A 47 -0.97 0.99 1.58
C VAL A 47 0.48 0.62 1.77
N GLY A 48 1.31 0.83 0.79
CA GLY A 48 2.75 0.58 0.88
C GLY A 48 3.39 0.36 -0.48
N LYS A 49 4.71 0.30 -0.51
CA LYS A 49 5.51 0.11 -1.73
C LYS A 49 5.24 -1.21 -2.44
N ASN A 50 5.70 -1.30 -3.69
CA ASN A 50 5.74 -2.58 -4.39
C ASN A 50 6.52 -3.61 -3.59
N ASN A 51 6.03 -4.85 -3.60
CA ASN A 51 6.65 -5.96 -2.89
C ASN A 51 6.68 -5.82 -1.35
N SER A 52 5.91 -4.92 -0.74
CA SER A 52 5.84 -4.75 0.73
C SER A 52 5.07 -5.89 1.43
N GLY A 53 4.21 -6.62 0.73
CA GLY A 53 3.42 -7.71 1.32
C GLY A 53 1.90 -7.47 1.29
N LYS A 54 1.40 -6.43 0.61
CA LYS A 54 -0.06 -6.15 0.49
C LYS A 54 -0.83 -7.33 -0.11
N THR A 55 -0.38 -7.86 -1.24
CA THR A 55 -0.97 -9.04 -1.90
C THR A 55 -0.96 -10.27 -0.99
N THR A 56 0.03 -10.37 -0.09
CA THR A 56 0.13 -11.47 0.88
C THR A 56 -1.09 -11.55 1.80
N VAL A 57 -1.66 -10.41 2.20
CA VAL A 57 -2.89 -10.36 3.03
C VAL A 57 -4.07 -10.94 2.26
N PHE A 58 -4.25 -10.58 0.99
CA PHE A 58 -5.31 -11.12 0.13
C PHE A 58 -5.14 -12.62 -0.11
N GLU A 59 -3.91 -13.07 -0.37
CA GLU A 59 -3.61 -14.49 -0.56
C GLU A 59 -3.88 -15.31 0.71
N ALA A 60 -3.58 -14.75 1.88
CA ALA A 60 -3.89 -15.40 3.16
C ALA A 60 -5.40 -15.58 3.34
N LEU A 61 -6.19 -14.51 3.14
CA LEU A 61 -7.64 -14.57 3.22
C LEU A 61 -8.23 -15.55 2.20
N ASP A 62 -7.75 -15.52 0.95
CA ASP A 62 -8.24 -16.40 -0.10
C ASP A 62 -7.94 -17.89 0.21
N LYS A 63 -6.72 -18.19 0.64
CA LYS A 63 -6.33 -19.55 1.03
C LYS A 63 -7.09 -20.04 2.25
N LEU A 64 -7.35 -19.19 3.23
CA LEU A 64 -8.09 -19.57 4.44
C LEU A 64 -9.57 -19.81 4.17
N VAL A 65 -10.21 -18.94 3.38
CA VAL A 65 -11.66 -18.97 3.14
C VAL A 65 -12.02 -19.88 1.97
N ASN A 66 -11.37 -19.66 0.80
CA ASN A 66 -11.72 -20.30 -0.46
C ASN A 66 -10.87 -21.55 -0.78
N GLY A 67 -9.77 -21.77 -0.07
CA GLY A 67 -8.93 -22.96 -0.26
C GLY A 67 -9.74 -24.22 -0.01
N ASN A 68 -9.83 -25.08 -1.04
CA ASN A 68 -10.68 -26.26 -1.05
C ASN A 68 -10.48 -27.17 0.15
N SER A 69 -11.59 -27.50 0.80
CA SER A 69 -11.66 -28.47 1.89
C SER A 69 -11.85 -29.92 1.43
N ASP A 70 -11.93 -30.17 0.12
CA ASP A 70 -12.26 -31.48 -0.42
C ASP A 70 -11.02 -32.36 -0.58
N SER A 71 -11.13 -33.54 -0.09
CA SER A 71 -10.14 -34.56 0.28
C SER A 71 -9.21 -35.10 -0.83
N ASN A 72 -9.29 -34.59 -2.06
CA ASN A 72 -8.47 -35.06 -3.18
C ASN A 72 -7.75 -33.93 -3.94
N SER A 73 -7.74 -32.71 -3.45
CA SER A 73 -7.11 -31.57 -4.07
C SER A 73 -5.74 -31.24 -3.45
N LYS A 74 -4.93 -30.50 -4.19
CA LYS A 74 -3.61 -30.01 -3.77
C LYS A 74 -3.65 -29.36 -2.38
N PRO A 75 -2.57 -29.49 -1.56
CA PRO A 75 -2.51 -28.86 -0.25
C PRO A 75 -2.79 -27.36 -0.33
N LYS A 76 -3.53 -26.82 0.67
CA LYS A 76 -3.89 -25.40 0.75
C LYS A 76 -2.68 -24.48 0.72
N PHE A 77 -1.63 -24.88 1.44
CA PHE A 77 -0.39 -24.15 1.61
C PHE A 77 0.77 -24.98 1.06
N THR A 78 1.81 -24.33 0.59
CA THR A 78 3.05 -24.91 0.10
C THR A 78 4.21 -24.41 0.94
N PHE A 79 5.42 -24.92 0.72
CA PHE A 79 6.61 -24.42 1.40
C PHE A 79 6.81 -22.92 1.17
N ASP A 80 6.50 -22.40 -0.01
CA ASP A 80 6.64 -20.97 -0.36
C ASP A 80 5.72 -20.05 0.44
N ASP A 81 4.76 -20.59 1.18
CA ASP A 81 3.89 -19.83 2.07
C ASP A 81 4.46 -19.68 3.48
N PHE A 82 5.51 -20.40 3.84
CA PHE A 82 6.21 -20.20 5.11
C PHE A 82 7.12 -18.98 5.05
N ASN A 83 7.26 -18.29 6.19
CA ASN A 83 8.18 -17.18 6.30
C ASN A 83 9.64 -17.65 6.23
N TYR A 84 10.45 -16.99 5.41
CA TYR A 84 11.82 -17.38 5.14
C TYR A 84 12.73 -17.31 6.38
N GLU A 85 12.64 -16.23 7.15
CA GLU A 85 13.47 -16.07 8.36
C GLU A 85 13.03 -17.03 9.48
N TYR A 86 11.73 -17.32 9.56
CA TYR A 86 11.22 -18.35 10.48
C TYR A 86 11.79 -19.72 10.16
N ILE A 87 11.80 -20.12 8.89
CA ILE A 87 12.39 -21.40 8.48
C ILE A 87 13.91 -21.44 8.74
N LYS A 88 14.63 -20.34 8.49
CA LYS A 88 16.05 -20.26 8.85
C LYS A 88 16.30 -20.49 10.34
N LYS A 89 15.50 -19.82 11.18
CA LYS A 89 15.58 -19.99 12.63
C LYS A 89 15.33 -21.43 13.05
N LEU A 90 14.35 -22.10 12.44
CA LEU A 90 14.11 -23.54 12.69
C LEU A 90 15.30 -24.40 12.28
N VAL A 91 15.96 -24.12 11.16
CA VAL A 91 17.18 -24.82 10.74
C VAL A 91 18.29 -24.69 11.79
N GLU A 92 18.47 -23.51 12.37
CA GLU A 92 19.44 -23.28 13.46
C GLU A 92 19.06 -24.04 14.73
N GLU A 93 17.78 -24.05 15.09
CA GLU A 93 17.29 -24.80 16.27
C GLU A 93 17.50 -26.30 16.08
N TYR A 94 17.18 -26.85 14.91
CA TYR A 94 17.38 -28.27 14.57
C TYR A 94 18.86 -28.64 14.49
N GLY A 95 19.70 -27.75 13.98
CA GLY A 95 21.13 -27.89 14.00
C GLY A 95 21.75 -27.93 15.43
N ASN A 96 20.99 -27.46 16.43
CA ASN A 96 21.32 -27.55 17.85
C ASN A 96 20.51 -28.63 18.59
N ASP A 97 19.99 -29.61 17.88
CA ASP A 97 19.20 -30.75 18.40
C ASP A 97 17.92 -30.36 19.15
N LYS A 98 17.34 -29.18 18.82
CA LYS A 98 16.09 -28.69 19.41
C LYS A 98 14.93 -28.91 18.45
N TYR A 99 14.13 -29.97 18.69
CA TYR A 99 13.03 -30.37 17.80
C TYR A 99 11.65 -30.14 18.39
N ASP A 100 11.52 -29.29 19.42
CA ASP A 100 10.25 -29.07 20.11
C ASP A 100 9.28 -28.23 19.27
N VAL A 101 9.83 -27.30 18.45
CA VAL A 101 9.05 -26.45 17.55
C VAL A 101 8.97 -27.07 16.17
N LEU A 102 7.77 -27.28 15.66
CA LEU A 102 7.53 -27.75 14.28
C LEU A 102 7.10 -26.60 13.38
N PRO A 103 7.42 -26.67 12.07
CA PRO A 103 7.01 -25.62 11.15
C PRO A 103 5.49 -25.46 11.13
N SER A 104 5.01 -24.26 11.38
CA SER A 104 3.59 -23.92 11.34
C SER A 104 3.35 -22.52 10.79
N ILE A 105 2.17 -22.33 10.21
CA ILE A 105 1.64 -21.02 9.83
C ILE A 105 0.42 -20.77 10.71
N GLU A 106 0.35 -19.57 11.28
CA GLU A 106 -0.76 -19.23 12.19
C GLU A 106 -1.47 -17.95 11.74
N PHE A 107 -2.77 -17.92 11.94
CA PHE A 107 -3.61 -16.77 11.68
C PHE A 107 -4.53 -16.55 12.88
N VAL A 108 -4.69 -15.29 13.27
CA VAL A 108 -5.64 -14.90 14.31
C VAL A 108 -6.66 -13.96 13.71
N LEU A 109 -7.93 -14.37 13.75
CA LEU A 109 -9.05 -13.55 13.30
C LEU A 109 -9.81 -13.05 14.52
N THR A 110 -9.94 -11.74 14.66
CA THR A 110 -10.80 -11.11 15.67
C THR A 110 -12.09 -10.68 15.02
N ILE A 111 -13.19 -11.26 15.44
CA ILE A 111 -14.54 -10.99 14.94
C ILE A 111 -15.24 -10.05 15.92
N GLY A 112 -15.67 -8.88 15.46
CA GLY A 112 -16.50 -7.96 16.21
C GLY A 112 -17.97 -8.33 16.08
N LEU A 113 -18.71 -8.27 17.19
CA LEU A 113 -20.14 -8.47 17.25
C LEU A 113 -20.87 -7.16 17.49
N ASP A 114 -21.97 -6.95 16.80
CA ASP A 114 -22.84 -5.80 17.02
C ASP A 114 -24.10 -6.22 17.76
N LYS A 115 -24.17 -5.88 19.05
CA LYS A 115 -25.31 -6.19 19.92
C LYS A 115 -26.58 -5.41 19.55
N GLY A 116 -26.48 -4.37 18.74
CA GLY A 116 -27.61 -3.57 18.27
C GLY A 116 -28.30 -4.14 17.03
N LYS A 117 -27.78 -5.21 16.44
CA LYS A 117 -28.33 -5.87 15.24
C LYS A 117 -28.53 -7.35 15.49
N ASP A 118 -29.46 -7.94 14.76
CA ASP A 118 -29.80 -9.37 14.82
C ASP A 118 -28.69 -10.23 14.17
N ASP A 119 -27.46 -10.13 14.66
CA ASP A 119 -26.34 -10.96 14.20
C ASP A 119 -26.59 -12.42 14.59
N LEU A 120 -26.63 -13.29 13.58
CA LEU A 120 -26.79 -14.73 13.77
C LEU A 120 -25.45 -15.37 14.11
N ILE A 121 -25.17 -15.57 15.40
CA ILE A 121 -23.92 -16.15 15.91
C ILE A 121 -23.80 -17.67 15.74
N VAL A 122 -24.70 -18.31 15.00
CA VAL A 122 -24.76 -19.77 14.83
C VAL A 122 -23.40 -20.36 14.42
N ASN A 123 -22.70 -19.68 13.56
CA ASN A 123 -21.37 -20.14 13.08
C ASN A 123 -20.23 -19.88 14.09
N LEU A 124 -20.47 -19.07 15.12
CA LEU A 124 -19.49 -18.72 16.17
C LEU A 124 -19.76 -19.44 17.51
N GLY A 125 -20.89 -20.12 17.65
CA GLY A 125 -21.32 -20.72 18.92
C GLY A 125 -20.29 -21.66 19.56
N HIS A 126 -19.41 -22.26 18.75
CA HIS A 126 -18.35 -23.15 19.27
C HIS A 126 -17.18 -22.38 19.94
N PHE A 127 -17.05 -21.06 19.70
CA PHE A 127 -16.02 -20.22 20.27
C PHE A 127 -16.49 -19.40 21.46
N ILE A 128 -17.80 -19.42 21.76
CA ILE A 128 -18.41 -18.65 22.84
C ILE A 128 -18.64 -19.57 24.05
N PRO A 129 -18.04 -19.30 25.23
CA PRO A 129 -18.34 -20.02 26.44
C PRO A 129 -19.80 -19.84 26.85
N ILE A 130 -20.41 -20.88 27.43
CA ILE A 130 -21.81 -20.87 27.89
C ILE A 130 -21.98 -19.75 28.94
N GLY A 131 -22.97 -18.88 28.73
CA GLY A 131 -23.30 -17.79 29.65
C GLY A 131 -22.44 -16.54 29.51
N TYR A 132 -21.58 -16.48 28.51
CA TYR A 132 -20.76 -15.32 28.17
C TYR A 132 -21.31 -14.63 26.93
N ASP A 133 -21.40 -13.30 26.95
CA ASP A 133 -21.84 -12.46 25.82
C ASP A 133 -20.72 -11.50 25.44
N PRO A 134 -19.77 -11.94 24.60
CA PRO A 134 -18.60 -11.16 24.23
C PRO A 134 -18.94 -10.05 23.21
N ASP A 135 -18.15 -8.98 23.21
CA ASP A 135 -18.15 -7.99 22.14
C ASP A 135 -17.25 -8.41 20.96
N GLU A 136 -16.29 -9.27 21.25
CA GLU A 136 -15.30 -9.77 20.28
C GLU A 136 -15.02 -11.25 20.52
N ILE A 137 -14.75 -11.98 19.42
CA ILE A 137 -14.37 -13.39 19.46
C ILE A 137 -13.08 -13.55 18.67
N LYS A 138 -12.08 -14.26 19.23
CA LYS A 138 -10.85 -14.62 18.51
C LYS A 138 -10.89 -16.06 18.07
N ILE A 139 -10.51 -16.26 16.83
CA ILE A 139 -10.36 -17.56 16.18
C ILE A 139 -8.90 -17.72 15.80
N PHE A 140 -8.27 -18.76 16.35
CA PHE A 140 -6.90 -19.11 15.99
C PHE A 140 -6.95 -20.22 14.94
N ALA A 141 -6.42 -19.94 13.75
CA ALA A 141 -6.31 -20.91 12.66
C ALA A 141 -4.83 -21.26 12.49
N LYS A 142 -4.49 -22.54 12.64
CA LYS A 142 -3.11 -23.02 12.60
C LYS A 142 -2.96 -24.12 11.57
N TYR A 143 -2.07 -23.91 10.60
CA TYR A 143 -1.65 -24.92 9.64
C TYR A 143 -0.41 -25.59 10.18
N GLU A 144 -0.54 -26.84 10.63
CA GLU A 144 0.45 -27.56 11.42
C GLU A 144 0.53 -29.03 11.05
N VAL A 145 1.66 -29.66 11.39
CA VAL A 145 1.91 -31.09 11.22
C VAL A 145 1.03 -31.91 12.17
N VAL A 146 0.38 -32.94 11.65
CA VAL A 146 -0.48 -33.85 12.45
C VAL A 146 0.35 -34.99 13.09
N GLU A 147 1.18 -35.64 12.30
CA GLU A 147 2.04 -36.74 12.75
C GLU A 147 3.44 -36.21 13.08
N SER A 148 3.56 -35.60 14.27
CA SER A 148 4.75 -34.88 14.71
C SER A 148 6.00 -35.77 14.82
N GLU A 149 5.86 -37.00 15.29
CA GLU A 149 7.01 -37.90 15.54
C GLU A 149 7.67 -38.34 14.25
N ILE A 150 6.87 -38.63 13.21
CA ILE A 150 7.41 -38.99 11.89
C ILE A 150 8.19 -37.81 11.28
N PHE A 151 7.64 -36.62 11.37
CA PHE A 151 8.28 -35.42 10.89
C PHE A 151 9.60 -35.12 11.63
N LYS A 152 9.60 -35.23 12.97
CA LYS A 152 10.78 -35.04 13.81
C LYS A 152 11.89 -36.02 13.46
N GLU A 153 11.54 -37.29 13.23
CA GLU A 153 12.51 -38.34 12.88
C GLU A 153 13.17 -38.03 11.52
N GLN A 154 12.38 -37.62 10.53
CA GLN A 154 12.91 -37.21 9.22
C GLN A 154 13.86 -36.01 9.34
N VAL A 155 13.50 -35.00 10.14
CA VAL A 155 14.34 -33.83 10.35
C VAL A 155 15.63 -34.21 11.07
N LYS A 156 15.57 -35.03 12.14
CA LYS A 156 16.76 -35.51 12.87
C LYS A 156 17.76 -36.23 11.98
N ASN A 157 17.28 -37.00 11.01
CA ASN A 157 18.14 -37.75 10.10
C ASN A 157 18.90 -36.85 9.11
N GLU A 158 18.35 -35.66 8.78
CA GLU A 158 18.91 -34.78 7.76
C GLU A 158 19.57 -33.52 8.35
N ILE A 159 19.12 -33.10 9.55
CA ILE A 159 19.58 -31.87 10.23
C ILE A 159 19.71 -32.16 11.72
N ASN A 160 20.95 -32.17 12.22
CA ASN A 160 21.28 -32.36 13.63
C ASN A 160 22.64 -31.72 13.93
N SER A 161 23.10 -31.73 15.18
CA SER A 161 24.37 -31.12 15.60
C SER A 161 25.62 -31.70 14.96
N GLU A 162 25.57 -32.93 14.43
CA GLU A 162 26.69 -33.56 13.72
C GLU A 162 26.76 -33.12 12.24
N ILE A 163 25.61 -32.80 11.63
CA ILE A 163 25.48 -32.45 10.23
C ILE A 163 25.52 -30.93 10.01
N TYR A 164 24.89 -30.17 10.90
CA TYR A 164 24.76 -28.70 10.78
C TYR A 164 26.08 -27.98 11.06
N THR A 165 26.45 -27.07 10.18
CA THR A 165 27.56 -26.12 10.37
C THR A 165 27.13 -24.77 9.78
N GLU A 166 27.76 -23.67 10.20
CA GLU A 166 27.47 -22.33 9.61
C GLU A 166 27.72 -22.31 8.09
N ASP A 167 28.71 -23.08 7.59
CA ASP A 167 29.03 -23.14 6.16
C ASP A 167 27.97 -23.86 5.34
N ASN A 168 27.24 -24.84 5.90
CA ASN A 168 26.20 -25.61 5.19
C ASN A 168 24.75 -25.22 5.55
N LYS A 169 24.57 -24.11 6.22
CA LYS A 169 23.27 -23.60 6.65
C LYS A 169 22.25 -23.51 5.50
N ILE A 170 22.70 -23.10 4.32
CA ILE A 170 21.87 -23.03 3.10
C ILE A 170 21.45 -24.42 2.65
N ASP A 171 22.33 -25.39 2.68
CA ASP A 171 22.02 -26.80 2.31
C ASP A 171 20.99 -27.38 3.29
N CYS A 172 21.16 -27.13 4.58
CA CYS A 172 20.19 -27.54 5.60
C CYS A 172 18.83 -26.87 5.42
N PHE A 173 18.79 -25.62 4.98
CA PHE A 173 17.55 -24.94 4.62
C PHE A 173 16.82 -25.65 3.46
N TYR A 174 17.54 -26.00 2.40
CA TYR A 174 16.95 -26.76 1.28
C TYR A 174 16.51 -28.16 1.68
N LYS A 175 17.23 -28.84 2.58
CA LYS A 175 16.82 -30.14 3.14
C LYS A 175 15.50 -30.00 3.90
N LEU A 176 15.37 -28.99 4.78
CA LEU A 176 14.12 -28.73 5.50
C LEU A 176 12.98 -28.39 4.53
N SER A 177 13.24 -27.58 3.51
CA SER A 177 12.28 -27.28 2.45
C SER A 177 11.74 -28.54 1.76
N LYS A 178 12.63 -29.47 1.45
CA LYS A 178 12.27 -30.76 0.84
C LYS A 178 11.41 -31.60 1.79
N ILE A 179 11.82 -31.72 3.05
CA ILE A 179 11.04 -32.45 4.07
C ILE A 179 9.64 -31.87 4.22
N ILE A 180 9.49 -30.53 4.32
CA ILE A 180 8.18 -29.88 4.41
C ILE A 180 7.32 -30.19 3.18
N ASN A 181 7.88 -30.06 1.95
CA ASN A 181 7.14 -30.32 0.71
C ASN A 181 6.69 -31.80 0.60
N GLU A 182 7.51 -32.73 1.00
CA GLU A 182 7.18 -34.16 1.01
C GLU A 182 6.11 -34.52 2.05
N ASN A 183 5.99 -33.71 3.10
CA ASN A 183 5.03 -33.89 4.19
C ASN A 183 3.78 -33.00 4.09
N LEU A 184 3.55 -32.24 3.01
CA LEU A 184 2.39 -31.33 2.92
C LEU A 184 1.04 -32.02 3.13
N PHE A 185 0.91 -33.31 2.78
CA PHE A 185 -0.32 -34.09 3.05
C PHE A 185 -0.52 -34.42 4.55
N ASN A 186 0.55 -34.33 5.35
CA ASN A 186 0.51 -34.51 6.80
C ASN A 186 0.19 -33.18 7.55
N TYR A 187 0.10 -32.06 6.84
CA TYR A 187 -0.32 -30.78 7.41
C TYR A 187 -1.84 -30.63 7.35
N LYS A 188 -2.43 -30.07 8.42
CA LYS A 188 -3.86 -29.73 8.44
C LYS A 188 -4.07 -28.34 9.02
N LEU A 189 -5.05 -27.64 8.48
CA LEU A 189 -5.56 -26.40 9.05
C LEU A 189 -6.54 -26.76 10.17
N LYS A 190 -6.20 -26.40 11.42
CA LYS A 190 -7.00 -26.58 12.59
C LYS A 190 -7.42 -25.24 13.17
N TYR A 191 -8.51 -25.21 13.92
CA TYR A 191 -9.04 -24.04 14.55
C TYR A 191 -9.11 -24.22 16.06
N TYR A 192 -8.74 -23.15 16.79
CA TYR A 192 -8.67 -23.17 18.25
C TYR A 192 -9.40 -21.94 18.82
N ASP A 193 -9.97 -22.10 20.02
CA ASP A 193 -10.49 -21.01 20.82
C ASP A 193 -9.38 -20.24 21.56
N GLU A 194 -9.74 -19.21 22.33
CA GLU A 194 -8.78 -18.43 23.15
C GLU A 194 -8.10 -19.25 24.26
N ASN A 195 -8.68 -20.39 24.65
CA ASN A 195 -8.13 -21.31 25.67
C ASN A 195 -7.24 -22.40 25.04
N GLY A 196 -7.05 -22.39 23.72
CA GLY A 196 -6.27 -23.40 23.02
C GLY A 196 -7.01 -24.72 22.76
N ASN A 197 -8.32 -24.77 22.91
CA ASN A 197 -9.10 -25.97 22.62
C ASN A 197 -9.39 -26.07 21.12
N GLU A 198 -9.13 -27.25 20.52
CA GLU A 198 -9.39 -27.49 19.11
C GLU A 198 -10.90 -27.61 18.81
N ILE A 199 -11.38 -26.82 17.84
CA ILE A 199 -12.77 -26.84 17.36
C ILE A 199 -12.88 -27.66 16.08
N LYS A 200 -13.20 -28.96 16.22
CA LYS A 200 -13.11 -29.97 15.14
C LYS A 200 -14.12 -29.82 14.00
N LYS A 201 -15.29 -29.20 14.23
CA LYS A 201 -16.39 -29.14 13.24
C LYS A 201 -16.56 -27.78 12.60
N PHE A 202 -15.62 -26.87 12.80
CA PHE A 202 -15.68 -25.53 12.25
C PHE A 202 -15.05 -25.46 10.86
N LYS A 203 -15.68 -24.68 9.96
CA LYS A 203 -15.14 -24.29 8.66
C LYS A 203 -15.25 -22.78 8.52
N LEU A 204 -14.14 -22.10 8.28
CA LEU A 204 -14.12 -20.64 8.16
C LEU A 204 -14.99 -20.13 7.02
N SER A 205 -15.12 -20.88 5.92
CA SER A 205 -16.03 -20.58 4.80
C SER A 205 -17.52 -20.52 5.15
N ASN A 206 -17.92 -21.07 6.31
CA ASN A 206 -19.28 -20.91 6.83
C ASN A 206 -19.49 -19.57 7.54
N LEU A 207 -18.39 -18.95 8.03
CA LEU A 207 -18.41 -17.68 8.75
C LEU A 207 -18.05 -16.49 7.87
N ILE A 208 -17.06 -16.65 6.99
CA ILE A 208 -16.54 -15.58 6.13
C ILE A 208 -16.73 -15.99 4.67
N ASP A 209 -17.23 -15.06 3.87
CA ASP A 209 -17.22 -15.13 2.42
C ASP A 209 -16.24 -14.07 1.91
N PHE A 210 -15.26 -14.47 1.10
CA PHE A 210 -14.24 -13.59 0.60
C PHE A 210 -14.22 -13.60 -0.94
N PHE A 211 -14.52 -12.45 -1.53
CA PHE A 211 -14.50 -12.28 -2.97
C PHE A 211 -13.34 -11.36 -3.38
N LYS A 212 -12.40 -11.92 -4.15
CA LYS A 212 -11.19 -11.24 -4.60
C LYS A 212 -11.33 -10.75 -6.03
N ILE A 213 -11.14 -9.45 -6.26
CA ILE A 213 -11.09 -8.81 -7.56
C ILE A 213 -9.66 -8.37 -7.84
N GLN A 214 -9.06 -8.88 -8.92
CA GLN A 214 -7.73 -8.52 -9.38
C GLN A 214 -7.84 -7.58 -10.57
N ALA A 215 -7.72 -6.27 -10.35
CA ALA A 215 -7.86 -5.24 -11.36
C ALA A 215 -6.71 -5.23 -12.38
N ASN A 216 -5.51 -5.69 -11.97
CA ASN A 216 -4.32 -5.71 -12.82
C ASN A 216 -4.31 -6.80 -13.91
N LYS A 217 -5.33 -7.66 -13.97
CA LYS A 217 -5.45 -8.72 -15.00
C LYS A 217 -6.24 -8.31 -16.25
N VAL A 218 -6.55 -7.02 -16.39
CA VAL A 218 -7.20 -6.48 -17.60
C VAL A 218 -6.17 -6.35 -18.73
N THR A 219 -5.81 -7.47 -19.36
CA THR A 219 -4.75 -7.51 -20.38
C THR A 219 -5.20 -8.06 -21.72
N THR A 220 -6.46 -8.52 -21.85
CA THR A 220 -6.98 -9.13 -23.07
C THR A 220 -8.11 -8.29 -23.69
N ASP A 221 -8.20 -8.30 -25.01
CA ASP A 221 -9.18 -7.53 -25.79
C ASP A 221 -10.65 -7.84 -25.47
N ASP A 222 -10.91 -8.97 -24.78
CA ASP A 222 -12.27 -9.45 -24.48
C ASP A 222 -12.57 -9.48 -22.96
N CYS A 223 -11.85 -8.71 -22.12
CA CYS A 223 -12.01 -8.75 -20.66
C CYS A 223 -13.41 -8.34 -20.20
N LEU A 224 -13.98 -7.31 -20.80
CA LEU A 224 -15.32 -6.82 -20.49
C LEU A 224 -16.37 -7.83 -20.94
N SER A 225 -16.23 -8.33 -22.16
CA SER A 225 -17.10 -9.39 -22.71
C SER A 225 -17.08 -10.63 -21.82
N ALA A 226 -15.91 -11.05 -21.33
CA ALA A 226 -15.79 -12.17 -20.40
C ALA A 226 -16.49 -11.89 -19.05
N ALA A 227 -16.34 -10.69 -18.51
CA ALA A 227 -16.96 -10.30 -17.25
C ALA A 227 -18.49 -10.26 -17.35
N PHE A 228 -19.06 -9.66 -18.40
CA PHE A 228 -20.49 -9.65 -18.61
C PHE A 228 -21.06 -11.04 -18.91
N ASN A 229 -20.33 -11.88 -19.65
CA ASN A 229 -20.73 -13.26 -19.90
C ASN A 229 -20.86 -14.06 -18.61
N SER A 230 -19.99 -13.82 -17.60
CA SER A 230 -20.10 -14.47 -16.30
C SER A 230 -21.35 -14.04 -15.52
N ILE A 231 -21.76 -12.76 -15.64
CA ILE A 231 -23.02 -12.25 -15.06
C ILE A 231 -24.23 -12.94 -15.69
N ILE A 232 -24.29 -12.98 -17.02
CA ILE A 232 -25.41 -13.61 -17.74
C ILE A 232 -25.51 -15.09 -17.40
N THR A 233 -24.36 -15.78 -17.32
CA THR A 233 -24.32 -17.19 -16.95
C THR A 233 -24.79 -17.40 -15.49
N ALA A 234 -24.42 -16.50 -14.57
CA ALA A 234 -24.88 -16.55 -13.19
C ALA A 234 -26.39 -16.33 -13.08
N ARG A 235 -26.95 -15.36 -13.81
CA ARG A 235 -28.39 -15.08 -13.87
C ARG A 235 -29.17 -16.25 -14.43
N ASN A 236 -28.67 -16.87 -15.47
CA ASN A 236 -29.31 -18.04 -16.06
C ASN A 236 -29.40 -19.24 -15.11
N LYS A 237 -28.44 -19.39 -14.20
CA LYS A 237 -28.46 -20.48 -13.20
C LYS A 237 -29.39 -20.20 -12.02
N SER A 238 -29.79 -18.96 -11.81
CA SER A 238 -30.62 -18.57 -10.65
C SER A 238 -32.13 -18.66 -10.86
N ASP A 239 -32.63 -19.12 -12.03
CA ASP A 239 -34.04 -19.30 -12.41
C ASP A 239 -34.94 -18.06 -12.24
N LYS A 240 -34.45 -16.91 -11.82
CA LYS A 240 -35.27 -15.75 -11.44
C LYS A 240 -35.63 -14.80 -12.58
N PHE A 241 -34.93 -14.84 -13.71
CA PHE A 241 -35.02 -13.75 -14.70
C PHE A 241 -35.28 -14.16 -16.17
N TYR A 242 -35.16 -15.45 -16.53
CA TYR A 242 -35.38 -15.88 -17.90
C TYR A 242 -36.15 -17.20 -17.97
N ASP A 243 -37.17 -17.22 -18.77
CA ASP A 243 -37.77 -18.48 -19.21
C ASP A 243 -36.80 -19.16 -20.22
N THR A 244 -35.85 -19.93 -19.62
CA THR A 244 -34.80 -20.64 -20.35
C THR A 244 -35.37 -21.69 -21.29
N THR A 245 -36.58 -22.20 -21.05
CA THR A 245 -37.20 -23.27 -21.81
C THR A 245 -37.46 -22.87 -23.30
N LEU A 246 -37.86 -21.61 -23.52
CA LEU A 246 -38.05 -21.09 -24.91
C LEU A 246 -36.72 -20.90 -25.62
N THR A 247 -35.69 -20.40 -24.91
CA THR A 247 -34.37 -20.17 -25.51
C THR A 247 -33.65 -21.48 -25.79
N GLU A 248 -33.73 -22.46 -24.90
CA GLU A 248 -33.16 -23.80 -25.09
C GLU A 248 -33.84 -24.54 -26.23
N SER A 249 -35.17 -24.49 -26.33
CA SER A 249 -35.89 -25.10 -27.47
C SER A 249 -35.54 -24.51 -28.83
N HIS A 250 -35.30 -23.19 -28.90
CA HIS A 250 -34.79 -22.54 -30.10
C HIS A 250 -33.38 -22.98 -30.46
N ILE A 251 -32.49 -23.09 -29.47
CA ILE A 251 -31.10 -23.53 -29.64
C ILE A 251 -31.08 -25.00 -30.13
N GLU A 252 -31.91 -25.86 -29.55
CA GLU A 252 -32.08 -27.24 -30.02
C GLU A 252 -32.56 -27.30 -31.48
N GLY A 253 -33.52 -26.42 -31.84
CA GLY A 253 -33.97 -26.28 -33.21
C GLY A 253 -32.82 -25.89 -34.18
N ILE A 254 -32.01 -24.94 -33.80
CA ILE A 254 -30.82 -24.50 -34.56
C ILE A 254 -29.81 -25.64 -34.67
N ASN A 255 -29.50 -26.33 -33.56
CA ASN A 255 -28.60 -27.49 -33.58
C ASN A 255 -29.06 -28.55 -34.57
N LYS A 256 -30.35 -28.88 -34.55
CA LYS A 256 -30.92 -29.87 -35.46
C LYS A 256 -30.83 -29.42 -36.92
N GLU A 257 -31.14 -28.17 -37.23
CA GLU A 257 -30.98 -27.61 -38.57
C GLU A 257 -29.55 -27.62 -39.07
N LEU A 258 -28.59 -27.27 -38.21
CA LEU A 258 -27.15 -27.35 -38.50
C LEU A 258 -26.72 -28.80 -38.75
N GLU A 259 -27.13 -29.74 -37.88
CA GLU A 259 -26.83 -31.17 -38.07
C GLU A 259 -27.32 -31.69 -39.38
N ASP A 260 -28.59 -31.40 -39.73
CA ASP A 260 -29.19 -31.86 -40.98
C ASP A 260 -28.48 -31.29 -42.22
N LYS A 261 -28.16 -29.99 -42.22
CA LYS A 261 -27.43 -29.35 -43.30
C LYS A 261 -26.01 -29.87 -43.45
N PHE A 262 -25.26 -29.97 -42.38
CA PHE A 262 -23.87 -30.44 -42.42
C PHE A 262 -23.77 -31.93 -42.72
N ASN A 263 -24.64 -32.76 -42.16
CA ASN A 263 -24.68 -34.18 -42.47
C ASN A 263 -24.99 -34.42 -43.94
N THR A 264 -25.97 -33.68 -44.50
CA THR A 264 -26.34 -33.80 -45.91
C THR A 264 -25.22 -33.33 -46.83
N ALA A 265 -24.53 -32.22 -46.47
CA ALA A 265 -23.51 -31.61 -47.34
C ALA A 265 -22.15 -32.33 -47.29
N HIS A 266 -21.73 -32.84 -46.11
CA HIS A 266 -20.33 -33.26 -45.93
C HIS A 266 -20.16 -34.71 -45.49
N THR A 267 -21.08 -35.29 -44.72
CA THR A 267 -20.85 -36.66 -44.19
C THR A 267 -21.25 -37.77 -45.17
N ASN A 268 -22.15 -37.48 -46.11
CA ASN A 268 -22.57 -38.47 -47.12
C ASN A 268 -21.41 -38.92 -48.01
N GLU A 269 -20.53 -38.02 -48.40
CA GLU A 269 -19.38 -38.33 -49.23
C GLU A 269 -18.31 -39.14 -48.45
N ILE A 270 -18.05 -38.73 -47.19
CA ILE A 270 -17.14 -39.46 -46.29
C ILE A 270 -17.68 -40.86 -46.02
N ASN A 271 -18.97 -41.01 -45.72
CA ASN A 271 -19.57 -42.31 -45.43
C ASN A 271 -19.57 -43.23 -46.64
N ARG A 272 -19.85 -42.71 -47.84
CA ARG A 272 -19.71 -43.52 -49.08
C ARG A 272 -18.29 -43.97 -49.32
N THR A 273 -17.31 -43.14 -49.05
CA THR A 273 -15.89 -43.49 -49.19
C THR A 273 -15.46 -44.52 -48.12
N LEU A 274 -15.91 -44.35 -46.88
CA LEU A 274 -15.63 -45.32 -45.79
C LEU A 274 -16.25 -46.68 -46.13
N THR A 275 -17.50 -46.74 -46.57
CA THR A 275 -18.17 -47.97 -46.95
C THR A 275 -17.49 -48.67 -48.16
N SER A 276 -16.82 -47.89 -49.03
CA SER A 276 -16.04 -48.47 -50.12
C SER A 276 -14.70 -49.06 -49.71
N ILE A 277 -14.17 -48.69 -48.54
CA ILE A 277 -12.86 -49.11 -48.02
C ILE A 277 -12.99 -50.21 -46.97
N THR A 278 -14.08 -50.19 -46.18
CA THR A 278 -14.27 -51.15 -45.08
C THR A 278 -15.64 -51.81 -45.19
N ASP A 279 -15.67 -53.13 -44.97
CA ASP A 279 -16.91 -53.94 -44.89
C ASP A 279 -17.69 -53.74 -43.58
N ASN A 280 -17.33 -52.76 -42.77
CA ASN A 280 -17.97 -52.45 -41.49
C ASN A 280 -18.99 -51.31 -41.66
N ASP A 281 -20.17 -51.45 -41.07
CA ASP A 281 -21.24 -50.43 -40.96
C ASP A 281 -20.89 -49.25 -40.08
N ILE A 282 -19.64 -48.71 -40.20
CA ILE A 282 -19.23 -47.51 -39.47
C ILE A 282 -19.57 -46.26 -40.29
N THR A 283 -20.41 -45.43 -39.72
CA THR A 283 -20.79 -44.16 -40.35
C THR A 283 -20.38 -42.98 -39.44
N VAL A 284 -19.88 -41.91 -40.03
CA VAL A 284 -19.58 -40.66 -39.38
C VAL A 284 -20.82 -39.77 -39.39
N LYS A 285 -21.22 -39.26 -38.23
CA LYS A 285 -22.27 -38.28 -38.07
C LYS A 285 -21.72 -37.04 -37.39
N LEU A 286 -21.93 -35.87 -37.95
CA LEU A 286 -21.64 -34.59 -37.30
C LEU A 286 -22.76 -34.25 -36.32
N ARG A 287 -22.40 -33.87 -35.10
CA ARG A 287 -23.35 -33.39 -34.10
C ARG A 287 -23.05 -31.93 -33.80
N ALA A 288 -24.05 -31.07 -33.91
CA ALA A 288 -23.97 -29.69 -33.49
C ALA A 288 -24.12 -29.63 -31.95
N ASP A 289 -23.30 -28.82 -31.29
CA ASP A 289 -23.30 -28.68 -29.85
C ASP A 289 -23.26 -27.18 -29.51
N LEU A 290 -24.26 -26.44 -30.01
CA LEU A 290 -24.49 -25.06 -29.67
C LEU A 290 -25.28 -25.02 -28.37
N THR A 291 -24.73 -24.35 -27.35
CA THR A 291 -25.36 -24.10 -26.04
C THR A 291 -25.52 -22.61 -25.83
N PHE A 292 -26.45 -22.21 -24.95
CA PHE A 292 -26.61 -20.80 -24.58
C PHE A 292 -25.27 -20.20 -24.08
N GLU A 293 -24.52 -20.92 -23.26
CA GLU A 293 -23.21 -20.48 -22.78
C GLU A 293 -22.20 -20.26 -23.91
N LYS A 294 -22.20 -21.14 -24.96
CA LYS A 294 -21.31 -20.98 -26.10
C LYS A 294 -21.71 -19.78 -26.98
N ILE A 295 -23.02 -19.52 -27.11
CA ILE A 295 -23.51 -18.34 -27.82
C ILE A 295 -23.06 -17.07 -27.14
N ILE A 296 -23.32 -16.93 -25.83
CA ILE A 296 -22.94 -15.75 -25.06
C ILE A 296 -21.45 -15.56 -25.13
N LYS A 297 -20.65 -16.61 -24.84
CA LYS A 297 -19.21 -16.51 -24.79
C LYS A 297 -18.50 -16.13 -26.08
N ASN A 298 -19.01 -16.60 -27.22
CA ASN A 298 -18.31 -16.51 -28.52
C ASN A 298 -18.95 -15.57 -29.54
N ILE A 299 -20.23 -15.21 -29.36
CA ILE A 299 -21.02 -14.48 -30.36
C ILE A 299 -21.40 -13.08 -29.84
N VAL A 300 -21.70 -12.95 -28.55
CA VAL A 300 -22.10 -11.65 -27.98
C VAL A 300 -20.89 -10.80 -27.74
N LYS A 301 -20.84 -9.61 -28.32
CA LYS A 301 -19.82 -8.58 -28.10
C LYS A 301 -20.46 -7.38 -27.44
N TYR A 302 -19.68 -6.72 -26.61
CA TYR A 302 -20.08 -5.50 -25.91
C TYR A 302 -19.51 -4.30 -26.61
N GLU A 303 -20.28 -3.23 -26.68
CA GLU A 303 -19.88 -1.95 -27.25
C GLU A 303 -20.25 -0.84 -26.29
N TYR A 304 -19.41 0.18 -26.23
CA TYR A 304 -19.71 1.40 -25.47
C TYR A 304 -20.56 2.34 -26.34
N LYS A 305 -21.53 3.00 -25.71
CA LYS A 305 -22.28 4.06 -26.38
C LYS A 305 -21.75 5.42 -25.91
N GLU A 306 -21.08 6.13 -26.80
CA GLU A 306 -20.58 7.48 -26.55
C GLU A 306 -21.20 8.44 -27.57
N ASN A 307 -21.87 9.50 -27.08
CA ASN A 307 -22.50 10.54 -27.93
C ASN A 307 -23.32 9.96 -29.17
N ASN A 308 -24.08 8.91 -28.95
CA ASN A 308 -24.83 8.16 -29.97
C ASN A 308 -24.00 7.28 -30.94
N ASN A 309 -22.69 7.17 -30.76
CA ASN A 309 -21.86 6.24 -31.50
C ASN A 309 -21.62 4.97 -30.67
N PHE A 310 -21.50 3.83 -31.33
CA PHE A 310 -21.10 2.58 -30.69
C PHE A 310 -19.62 2.38 -30.92
N VAL A 311 -18.87 2.24 -29.84
CA VAL A 311 -17.40 2.07 -29.82
C VAL A 311 -17.09 0.64 -29.34
N PRO A 312 -16.43 -0.18 -30.18
CA PRO A 312 -16.03 -1.52 -29.77
C PRO A 312 -15.12 -1.52 -28.53
N GLU A 313 -15.21 -2.60 -27.74
CA GLU A 313 -14.44 -2.74 -26.49
C GLU A 313 -12.95 -2.44 -26.67
N ASN A 314 -12.33 -2.93 -27.73
CA ASN A 314 -10.90 -2.77 -28.00
C ASN A 314 -10.46 -1.34 -28.39
N GLN A 315 -11.40 -0.43 -28.64
CA GLN A 315 -11.13 0.98 -28.93
C GLN A 315 -11.34 1.89 -27.71
N PHE A 316 -11.81 1.34 -26.60
CA PHE A 316 -12.05 2.11 -25.38
C PHE A 316 -10.80 2.17 -24.51
N GLY A 317 -10.63 3.27 -23.75
CA GLY A 317 -9.46 3.45 -22.90
C GLY A 317 -9.40 2.42 -21.76
N LEU A 318 -8.23 1.81 -21.53
CA LEU A 318 -8.01 0.75 -20.55
C LEU A 318 -8.46 1.12 -19.12
N GLY A 319 -8.39 2.40 -18.73
CA GLY A 319 -8.82 2.84 -17.40
C GLY A 319 -10.32 2.68 -17.17
N TYR A 320 -11.15 3.02 -18.16
CA TYR A 320 -12.60 2.81 -18.09
C TYR A 320 -12.94 1.33 -18.22
N THR A 321 -12.23 0.60 -19.07
CA THR A 321 -12.41 -0.86 -19.20
C THR A 321 -12.13 -1.55 -17.87
N ASN A 322 -11.07 -1.17 -17.17
CA ASN A 322 -10.76 -1.69 -15.84
C ASN A 322 -11.88 -1.39 -14.83
N LEU A 323 -12.36 -0.16 -14.78
CA LEU A 323 -13.49 0.23 -13.93
C LEU A 323 -14.73 -0.63 -14.21
N MET A 324 -15.06 -0.82 -15.50
CA MET A 324 -16.22 -1.64 -15.89
C MET A 324 -16.04 -3.12 -15.54
N VAL A 325 -14.83 -3.65 -15.65
CA VAL A 325 -14.51 -5.02 -15.19
C VAL A 325 -14.70 -5.15 -13.69
N ILE A 326 -14.22 -4.19 -12.88
CA ILE A 326 -14.44 -4.19 -11.42
C ILE A 326 -15.94 -4.19 -11.11
N ILE A 327 -16.70 -3.28 -11.73
CA ILE A 327 -18.17 -3.21 -11.55
C ILE A 327 -18.83 -4.53 -11.96
N SER A 328 -18.45 -5.09 -13.10
CA SER A 328 -19.01 -6.36 -13.57
C SER A 328 -18.72 -7.52 -12.62
N LYS A 329 -17.53 -7.56 -12.02
CA LYS A 329 -17.19 -8.55 -10.99
C LYS A 329 -18.00 -8.36 -9.71
N LEU A 330 -18.24 -7.12 -9.31
CA LEU A 330 -19.14 -6.83 -8.18
C LEU A 330 -20.57 -7.32 -8.47
N VAL A 331 -21.10 -7.05 -9.66
CA VAL A 331 -22.42 -7.56 -10.08
C VAL A 331 -22.43 -9.10 -10.08
N GLU A 332 -21.41 -9.75 -10.65
CA GLU A 332 -21.27 -11.21 -10.63
C GLU A 332 -21.31 -11.76 -9.20
N TYR A 333 -20.61 -11.10 -8.26
CA TYR A 333 -20.63 -11.49 -6.85
C TYR A 333 -22.01 -11.35 -6.23
N MET A 334 -22.71 -10.23 -6.50
CA MET A 334 -24.06 -10.00 -5.98
C MET A 334 -25.06 -11.03 -6.52
N GLU A 335 -24.95 -11.46 -7.78
CA GLU A 335 -25.80 -12.51 -8.35
C GLU A 335 -25.58 -13.87 -7.69
N LYS A 336 -24.32 -14.18 -7.37
CA LYS A 336 -23.95 -15.45 -6.72
C LYS A 336 -24.18 -15.46 -5.21
N TYR A 337 -24.42 -14.32 -4.60
CA TYR A 337 -24.53 -14.17 -3.17
C TYR A 337 -25.79 -14.88 -2.63
N PRO A 338 -25.66 -15.85 -1.71
CA PRO A 338 -26.81 -16.59 -1.21
C PRO A 338 -27.74 -15.71 -0.37
N GLU A 339 -29.03 -15.74 -0.62
CA GLU A 339 -30.03 -15.06 0.23
C GLU A 339 -30.00 -15.50 1.68
N SER A 340 -29.62 -16.77 1.91
CA SER A 340 -29.53 -17.38 3.25
C SER A 340 -28.30 -16.95 4.08
N SER A 341 -27.36 -16.21 3.50
CA SER A 341 -26.17 -15.76 4.25
C SER A 341 -26.37 -14.47 5.04
N PHE A 342 -27.59 -13.98 5.05
CA PHE A 342 -28.02 -12.80 5.78
C PHE A 342 -27.61 -12.85 7.26
N ASN A 343 -26.85 -11.89 7.76
CA ASN A 343 -26.43 -11.74 9.15
C ASN A 343 -25.69 -12.94 9.76
N SER A 344 -25.52 -14.05 9.05
CA SER A 344 -24.80 -15.24 9.52
C SER A 344 -23.37 -15.34 9.01
N LYS A 345 -23.00 -14.52 8.02
CA LYS A 345 -21.65 -14.46 7.42
C LYS A 345 -21.09 -13.05 7.37
N ILE A 346 -19.79 -12.97 7.40
CA ILE A 346 -19.01 -11.74 7.15
C ILE A 346 -18.67 -11.75 5.68
N ASN A 347 -19.07 -10.70 4.96
CA ASN A 347 -18.81 -10.56 3.53
C ASN A 347 -17.64 -9.60 3.31
N LEU A 348 -16.54 -10.13 2.76
CA LEU A 348 -15.35 -9.37 2.46
C LEU A 348 -15.19 -9.26 0.94
N ILE A 349 -15.11 -8.03 0.44
CA ILE A 349 -14.81 -7.73 -0.96
C ILE A 349 -13.41 -7.15 -1.02
N GLY A 350 -12.48 -7.90 -1.59
CA GLY A 350 -11.10 -7.50 -1.76
C GLY A 350 -10.83 -7.03 -3.20
N ILE A 351 -10.31 -5.81 -3.37
CA ILE A 351 -9.96 -5.24 -4.67
C ILE A 351 -8.46 -4.93 -4.67
N GLU A 352 -7.70 -5.62 -5.51
CA GLU A 352 -6.25 -5.41 -5.64
C GLU A 352 -5.95 -4.41 -6.74
N GLU A 353 -5.20 -3.35 -6.37
CA GLU A 353 -4.63 -2.34 -7.27
C GLU A 353 -5.64 -1.79 -8.30
N PRO A 354 -6.78 -1.24 -7.85
CA PRO A 354 -7.82 -0.73 -8.76
C PRO A 354 -7.33 0.40 -9.66
N GLU A 355 -6.27 1.12 -9.23
CA GLU A 355 -5.67 2.22 -9.96
C GLU A 355 -5.01 1.83 -11.28
N THR A 356 -4.77 0.54 -11.52
CA THR A 356 -4.10 0.06 -12.72
C THR A 356 -4.78 0.57 -13.99
N TYR A 357 -4.03 1.25 -14.86
CA TYR A 357 -4.49 1.94 -16.06
C TYR A 357 -5.44 3.13 -15.87
N MET A 358 -5.83 3.48 -14.62
CA MET A 358 -6.71 4.62 -14.37
C MET A 358 -5.94 5.94 -14.31
N HIS A 359 -6.48 6.96 -14.98
CA HIS A 359 -5.99 8.34 -14.78
C HIS A 359 -6.21 8.79 -13.32
N PRO A 360 -5.33 9.61 -12.72
CA PRO A 360 -5.43 10.08 -11.33
C PRO A 360 -6.83 10.56 -10.93
N GLN A 361 -7.48 11.38 -11.74
CA GLN A 361 -8.85 11.85 -11.48
C GLN A 361 -9.88 10.71 -11.36
N LEU A 362 -9.74 9.66 -12.19
CA LEU A 362 -10.62 8.50 -12.12
C LEU A 362 -10.36 7.67 -10.86
N GLN A 363 -9.11 7.61 -10.39
CA GLN A 363 -8.76 6.94 -9.13
C GLN A 363 -9.41 7.63 -7.92
N GLU A 364 -9.41 8.96 -7.89
CA GLU A 364 -10.08 9.74 -6.83
C GLU A 364 -11.60 9.55 -6.85
N LEU A 365 -12.22 9.60 -8.02
CA LEU A 365 -13.64 9.33 -8.19
C LEU A 365 -14.00 7.90 -7.79
N PHE A 366 -13.18 6.92 -8.17
CA PHE A 366 -13.40 5.52 -7.82
C PHE A 366 -13.48 5.32 -6.31
N ILE A 367 -12.48 5.77 -5.55
CA ILE A 367 -12.47 5.58 -4.09
C ILE A 367 -13.59 6.36 -3.40
N SER A 368 -13.97 7.52 -3.94
CA SER A 368 -15.06 8.33 -3.39
C SER A 368 -16.44 7.71 -3.57
N HIS A 369 -16.65 6.91 -4.63
CA HIS A 369 -17.97 6.40 -4.99
C HIS A 369 -18.11 4.88 -4.99
N ILE A 370 -17.04 4.11 -4.76
CA ILE A 370 -17.09 2.63 -4.85
C ILE A 370 -18.14 2.01 -3.91
N ASN A 371 -18.24 2.54 -2.70
CA ASN A 371 -19.21 2.01 -1.74
C ASN A 371 -20.65 2.36 -2.16
N GLU A 372 -20.89 3.60 -2.62
CA GLU A 372 -22.19 3.98 -3.16
C GLU A 372 -22.62 3.06 -4.29
N ALA A 373 -21.68 2.75 -5.20
CA ALA A 373 -21.91 1.79 -6.26
C ALA A 373 -22.26 0.39 -5.72
N ILE A 374 -21.56 -0.08 -4.69
CA ILE A 374 -21.85 -1.36 -4.04
C ILE A 374 -23.22 -1.31 -3.33
N GLU A 375 -23.54 -0.22 -2.63
CA GLU A 375 -24.83 -0.04 -1.99
C GLU A 375 -26.00 -0.07 -2.98
N ILE A 376 -25.87 0.65 -4.09
CA ILE A 376 -26.86 0.62 -5.20
C ILE A 376 -27.05 -0.81 -5.71
N LEU A 377 -25.96 -1.55 -5.93
CA LEU A 377 -26.03 -2.94 -6.40
C LEU A 377 -26.73 -3.85 -5.38
N LEU A 378 -26.40 -3.72 -4.09
CA LEU A 378 -27.04 -4.50 -3.03
C LEU A 378 -28.53 -4.22 -2.91
N GLN A 379 -28.95 -2.94 -3.00
CA GLN A 379 -30.36 -2.54 -2.99
C GLN A 379 -31.11 -3.09 -4.21
N GLN A 380 -30.52 -3.01 -5.40
CA GLN A 380 -31.14 -3.55 -6.63
C GLN A 380 -31.38 -5.07 -6.56
N HIS A 381 -30.54 -5.78 -5.81
CA HIS A 381 -30.65 -7.22 -5.65
C HIS A 381 -31.36 -7.64 -4.36
N GLU A 382 -31.98 -6.70 -3.64
CA GLU A 382 -32.68 -6.94 -2.35
C GLU A 382 -31.80 -7.67 -1.32
N LYS A 383 -30.48 -7.37 -1.31
CA LYS A 383 -29.49 -8.02 -0.44
C LYS A 383 -29.06 -7.12 0.70
N ASN A 384 -28.61 -7.73 1.78
CA ASN A 384 -28.16 -6.99 2.96
C ASN A 384 -26.83 -6.27 2.71
N ILE A 385 -26.70 -5.06 3.30
CA ILE A 385 -25.61 -4.11 3.07
C ILE A 385 -24.34 -4.44 3.90
N ASN A 386 -24.32 -5.50 4.70
CA ASN A 386 -23.20 -5.85 5.57
C ASN A 386 -22.01 -6.43 4.79
N SER A 387 -21.29 -5.59 4.06
CA SER A 387 -20.02 -5.97 3.41
C SER A 387 -18.89 -5.03 3.83
N GLN A 388 -17.71 -5.60 4.04
CA GLN A 388 -16.48 -4.86 4.25
C GLN A 388 -15.67 -4.85 2.97
N ILE A 389 -15.16 -3.67 2.60
CA ILE A 389 -14.32 -3.50 1.41
C ILE A 389 -12.87 -3.34 1.83
N ILE A 390 -12.00 -4.08 1.17
CA ILE A 390 -10.56 -4.05 1.38
C ILE A 390 -9.91 -3.67 0.05
N LEU A 391 -9.12 -2.62 0.03
CA LEU A 391 -8.38 -2.18 -1.15
C LEU A 391 -6.88 -2.24 -0.89
N SER A 392 -6.10 -2.82 -1.80
CA SER A 392 -4.67 -2.60 -1.82
C SER A 392 -4.33 -1.56 -2.89
N THR A 393 -3.42 -0.64 -2.58
CA THR A 393 -3.06 0.42 -3.51
C THR A 393 -1.59 0.84 -3.42
N HIS A 394 -1.08 1.31 -4.56
CA HIS A 394 0.19 2.02 -4.70
C HIS A 394 -0.03 3.50 -5.08
N SER A 395 -1.27 3.96 -5.10
CA SER A 395 -1.62 5.29 -5.56
C SER A 395 -1.72 6.28 -4.40
N SER A 396 -0.92 7.34 -4.46
CA SER A 396 -1.07 8.51 -3.58
C SER A 396 -2.42 9.19 -3.76
N HIS A 397 -3.03 9.14 -4.94
CA HIS A 397 -4.36 9.71 -5.21
C HIS A 397 -5.47 8.97 -4.47
N ILE A 398 -5.43 7.63 -4.42
CA ILE A 398 -6.39 6.84 -3.65
C ILE A 398 -6.24 7.13 -2.15
N VAL A 399 -5.01 7.17 -1.63
CA VAL A 399 -4.75 7.50 -0.22
C VAL A 399 -5.26 8.90 0.12
N ASN A 400 -4.97 9.88 -0.74
CA ASN A 400 -5.45 11.26 -0.59
C ASN A 400 -6.96 11.35 -0.55
N SER A 401 -7.62 10.76 -1.53
CA SER A 401 -9.08 10.79 -1.61
C SER A 401 -9.73 10.10 -0.40
N LYS A 402 -9.13 9.00 0.09
CA LYS A 402 -9.57 8.32 1.33
C LYS A 402 -9.48 9.24 2.54
N ILE A 403 -8.34 9.90 2.75
CA ILE A 403 -8.12 10.81 3.87
C ILE A 403 -9.01 12.05 3.73
N HIS A 404 -9.17 12.57 2.51
CA HIS A 404 -9.96 13.78 2.25
C HIS A 404 -11.45 13.54 2.50
N SER A 405 -12.03 12.55 1.83
CA SER A 405 -13.47 12.28 1.93
C SER A 405 -13.85 11.67 3.28
N GLY A 406 -12.94 10.88 3.90
CA GLY A 406 -13.14 10.33 5.24
C GLY A 406 -12.82 11.28 6.37
N GLY A 407 -12.00 12.30 6.14
CA GLY A 407 -11.50 13.19 7.18
C GLY A 407 -10.70 12.47 8.27
N THR A 408 -10.15 11.28 8.00
CA THR A 408 -9.53 10.40 9.00
C THR A 408 -8.44 9.52 8.38
N PHE A 409 -7.43 9.16 9.18
CA PHE A 409 -6.45 8.11 8.88
C PHE A 409 -6.93 6.71 9.28
N ASN A 410 -8.06 6.63 9.95
CA ASN A 410 -8.59 5.33 10.40
C ASN A 410 -8.79 4.39 9.21
N SER A 411 -8.56 3.09 9.47
CA SER A 411 -8.71 2.03 8.46
C SER A 411 -7.68 2.07 7.31
N ILE A 412 -6.55 2.73 7.54
CA ILE A 412 -5.38 2.66 6.66
C ILE A 412 -4.34 1.79 7.35
N ASN A 413 -3.96 0.68 6.72
CA ASN A 413 -2.86 -0.16 7.16
C ASN A 413 -1.66 0.07 6.26
N TYR A 414 -0.60 0.60 6.85
CA TYR A 414 0.67 0.80 6.16
C TYR A 414 1.51 -0.46 6.24
N ILE A 415 1.86 -1.02 5.08
CA ILE A 415 2.67 -2.23 4.98
C ILE A 415 4.02 -1.87 4.37
N SER A 416 5.08 -2.04 5.13
CA SER A 416 6.45 -1.77 4.71
C SER A 416 7.30 -3.03 4.76
N ALA A 417 8.37 -3.05 3.95
CA ALA A 417 9.38 -4.09 4.04
C ALA A 417 10.36 -3.76 5.17
N ASN A 418 10.73 -4.77 5.95
CA ASN A 418 11.77 -4.72 6.96
C ASN A 418 12.73 -5.90 6.68
N GLY A 419 13.77 -5.64 5.89
CA GLY A 419 14.61 -6.71 5.35
C GLY A 419 13.79 -7.66 4.47
N THR A 420 13.84 -8.95 4.78
CA THR A 420 13.06 -10.01 4.11
C THR A 420 11.61 -10.08 4.60
N ASN A 421 11.31 -9.49 5.76
CA ASN A 421 9.99 -9.50 6.39
C ASN A 421 9.15 -8.29 6.00
N ALA A 422 7.85 -8.38 6.22
CA ALA A 422 6.91 -7.29 6.16
C ALA A 422 6.50 -6.86 7.57
N ARG A 423 6.27 -5.56 7.71
CA ARG A 423 5.69 -4.93 8.89
C ARG A 423 4.36 -4.30 8.49
N ALA A 424 3.33 -4.52 9.26
CA ALA A 424 2.03 -3.88 9.10
C ALA A 424 1.72 -2.99 10.31
N VAL A 425 1.35 -1.76 10.04
CA VAL A 425 0.96 -0.78 11.07
C VAL A 425 -0.37 -0.16 10.71
N SER A 426 -1.34 -0.31 11.59
CA SER A 426 -2.61 0.39 11.43
C SER A 426 -2.46 1.85 11.85
N LEU A 427 -2.75 2.73 10.92
CA LEU A 427 -2.84 4.17 11.15
C LEU A 427 -4.21 4.48 11.74
N ASN A 428 -4.23 5.32 12.76
CA ASN A 428 -5.47 5.88 13.27
C ASN A 428 -5.23 7.30 13.82
N ASP A 429 -6.32 8.04 13.89
CA ASP A 429 -6.28 9.44 14.28
C ASP A 429 -5.63 9.65 15.66
N ASN A 430 -5.90 8.77 16.63
CA ASN A 430 -5.35 8.88 17.98
C ASN A 430 -3.83 8.64 18.05
N LYS A 431 -3.31 7.75 17.20
CA LYS A 431 -1.85 7.47 17.14
C LYS A 431 -1.09 8.58 16.42
N ILE A 432 -1.71 9.23 15.43
CA ILE A 432 -1.08 10.26 14.61
C ILE A 432 -1.20 11.64 15.25
N SER A 433 -2.32 11.91 15.92
CA SER A 433 -2.56 13.20 16.53
C SER A 433 -1.48 13.56 17.54
N PRO A 434 -0.90 14.76 17.49
CA PRO A 434 -0.05 15.26 18.56
C PRO A 434 -0.81 15.22 19.89
N ASP A 435 -0.16 14.72 20.94
CA ASP A 435 -0.73 14.57 22.29
C ASP A 435 -2.04 13.76 22.40
N GLY A 436 -2.42 13.04 21.32
CA GLY A 436 -3.66 12.25 21.27
C GLY A 436 -4.95 13.07 21.12
N GLU A 437 -4.85 14.38 20.89
CA GLU A 437 -6.01 15.27 20.76
C GLU A 437 -6.40 15.51 19.29
N THR A 438 -7.43 14.79 18.83
CA THR A 438 -7.85 14.78 17.42
C THR A 438 -8.61 16.05 16.97
N GLU A 439 -9.02 16.91 17.90
CA GLU A 439 -9.75 18.15 17.60
C GLU A 439 -8.84 19.39 17.48
N LYS A 440 -7.55 19.25 17.82
CA LYS A 440 -6.59 20.36 17.70
C LYS A 440 -6.37 20.77 16.24
N ASP A 441 -6.07 22.04 16.06
CA ASP A 441 -5.82 22.61 14.73
C ASP A 441 -4.61 21.98 14.04
N ASP A 442 -3.60 21.54 14.79
CA ASP A 442 -2.43 20.83 14.28
C ASP A 442 -2.80 19.52 13.58
N PHE A 443 -3.71 18.74 14.17
CA PHE A 443 -4.18 17.51 13.53
C PHE A 443 -5.04 17.77 12.29
N LYS A 444 -5.86 18.83 12.32
CA LYS A 444 -6.60 19.28 11.13
C LYS A 444 -5.64 19.75 10.03
N PHE A 445 -4.54 20.41 10.43
CA PHE A 445 -3.48 20.80 9.51
C PHE A 445 -2.81 19.58 8.86
N ILE A 446 -2.39 18.56 9.64
CA ILE A 446 -1.82 17.32 9.08
C ILE A 446 -2.76 16.74 8.01
N LYS A 447 -4.03 16.53 8.36
CA LYS A 447 -5.02 15.96 7.43
C LYS A 447 -5.10 16.73 6.12
N LYS A 448 -5.18 18.05 6.19
CA LYS A 448 -5.25 18.91 5.00
C LYS A 448 -3.93 18.95 4.23
N HIS A 449 -2.80 19.00 4.92
CA HIS A 449 -1.49 19.11 4.27
C HIS A 449 -1.06 17.78 3.63
N VAL A 450 -1.36 16.64 4.25
CA VAL A 450 -1.14 15.31 3.65
C VAL A 450 -1.90 15.20 2.33
N ILE A 451 -3.13 15.71 2.26
CA ILE A 451 -3.94 15.70 1.04
C ILE A 451 -3.23 16.43 -0.11
N PHE A 452 -2.63 17.59 0.16
CA PHE A 452 -2.11 18.44 -0.92
C PHE A 452 -0.68 18.10 -1.36
N LYS A 453 0.17 17.58 -0.46
CA LYS A 453 1.60 17.45 -0.74
C LYS A 453 2.33 16.24 -0.11
N ALA A 454 1.76 15.61 0.89
CA ALA A 454 2.50 14.63 1.71
C ALA A 454 2.07 13.17 1.52
N SER A 455 1.14 12.87 0.62
CA SER A 455 0.72 11.47 0.35
C SER A 455 1.83 10.62 -0.25
N ASP A 456 2.78 11.23 -0.94
CA ASP A 456 3.96 10.54 -1.46
C ASP A 456 4.84 9.97 -0.35
N LEU A 457 4.70 10.48 0.89
CA LEU A 457 5.38 9.98 2.08
C LEU A 457 5.15 8.48 2.30
N PHE A 458 3.94 7.98 2.01
CA PHE A 458 3.59 6.57 2.15
C PHE A 458 4.34 5.65 1.17
N PHE A 459 4.94 6.20 0.13
CA PHE A 459 5.63 5.45 -0.93
C PHE A 459 7.10 5.80 -1.03
N ALA A 460 7.57 6.81 -0.28
CA ALA A 460 8.95 7.26 -0.31
C ALA A 460 9.94 6.28 0.35
N ASP A 461 11.18 6.24 -0.15
CA ASP A 461 12.28 5.52 0.52
C ASP A 461 12.81 6.29 1.71
N ALA A 462 12.80 7.63 1.60
CA ALA A 462 13.13 8.57 2.65
C ALA A 462 12.39 9.88 2.41
N ALA A 463 12.35 10.74 3.43
CA ALA A 463 11.78 12.07 3.27
C ALA A 463 12.74 13.14 3.81
N ILE A 464 12.68 14.32 3.19
CA ILE A 464 13.36 15.52 3.64
C ILE A 464 12.29 16.59 3.89
N LEU A 465 12.11 16.96 5.14
CA LEU A 465 11.24 18.06 5.53
C LEU A 465 12.06 19.34 5.47
N VAL A 466 11.56 20.36 4.77
CA VAL A 466 12.27 21.62 4.57
C VAL A 466 11.41 22.80 5.03
N GLU A 467 12.03 23.81 5.58
CA GLU A 467 11.33 24.95 6.15
C GLU A 467 10.84 25.92 5.07
N GLY A 468 11.63 26.12 4.01
CA GLY A 468 11.41 27.15 3.03
C GLY A 468 11.14 26.67 1.60
N THR A 469 10.72 27.63 0.76
CA THR A 469 10.48 27.39 -0.66
C THR A 469 11.77 27.29 -1.46
N ALA A 470 12.86 27.90 -1.00
CA ALA A 470 14.15 27.86 -1.68
C ALA A 470 14.76 26.45 -1.67
N GLU A 471 14.71 25.77 -0.52
CA GLU A 471 15.09 24.37 -0.37
C GLU A 471 14.25 23.46 -1.26
N ASN A 472 12.93 23.66 -1.24
CA ASN A 472 12.01 22.87 -2.06
C ASN A 472 12.27 23.00 -3.57
N ILE A 473 12.81 24.14 -4.02
CA ILE A 473 13.19 24.38 -5.42
C ILE A 473 14.54 23.75 -5.76
N LEU A 474 15.53 23.89 -4.87
CA LEU A 474 16.92 23.54 -5.17
C LEU A 474 17.29 22.09 -4.83
N LEU A 475 16.80 21.55 -3.73
CA LEU A 475 17.19 20.19 -3.29
C LEU A 475 16.84 19.07 -4.27
N PRO A 476 15.71 19.11 -5.03
CA PRO A 476 15.45 18.11 -6.08
C PRO A 476 16.56 18.04 -7.12
N TYR A 477 17.13 19.19 -7.51
CA TYR A 477 18.23 19.24 -8.47
C TYR A 477 19.50 18.58 -7.92
N PHE A 478 19.84 18.84 -6.66
CA PHE A 478 21.00 18.19 -6.02
C PHE A 478 20.81 16.69 -5.82
N ILE A 479 19.61 16.25 -5.44
CA ILE A 479 19.27 14.82 -5.33
C ILE A 479 19.38 14.14 -6.70
N SER A 480 18.89 14.78 -7.77
CA SER A 480 18.96 14.20 -9.13
C SER A 480 20.39 14.04 -9.64
N ASN A 481 21.31 14.86 -9.17
CA ASN A 481 22.73 14.81 -9.51
C ASN A 481 23.58 13.94 -8.55
N ASP A 482 23.01 13.42 -7.47
CA ASP A 482 23.71 12.50 -6.56
C ASP A 482 23.58 11.06 -7.05
N ASN A 483 24.70 10.36 -7.21
CA ASN A 483 24.75 9.01 -7.79
C ASN A 483 24.00 7.94 -7.00
N THR A 484 23.76 8.14 -5.72
CA THR A 484 23.06 7.21 -4.83
C THR A 484 21.59 7.60 -4.65
N LEU A 485 21.35 8.88 -4.33
CA LEU A 485 20.02 9.37 -4.02
C LEU A 485 19.09 9.41 -5.23
N ASN A 486 19.63 9.64 -6.45
CA ASN A 486 18.84 9.66 -7.68
C ASN A 486 18.20 8.31 -8.05
N LYS A 487 18.62 7.22 -7.41
CA LYS A 487 18.06 5.87 -7.58
C LYS A 487 16.96 5.53 -6.57
N LYS A 488 16.65 6.45 -5.68
CA LYS A 488 15.69 6.28 -4.59
C LYS A 488 14.55 7.28 -4.73
N PHE A 489 13.36 6.87 -4.31
CA PHE A 489 12.24 7.79 -4.25
C PHE A 489 12.29 8.59 -2.94
N ILE A 490 12.84 9.80 -3.01
CA ILE A 490 12.97 10.73 -1.88
C ILE A 490 11.94 11.84 -2.05
N THR A 491 11.04 11.97 -1.09
CA THR A 491 10.07 13.07 -1.10
C THR A 491 10.58 14.27 -0.31
N ILE A 492 10.39 15.45 -0.84
CA ILE A 492 10.70 16.72 -0.18
C ILE A 492 9.39 17.39 0.22
N LEU A 493 9.22 17.64 1.51
CA LEU A 493 8.00 18.21 2.07
C LEU A 493 8.28 19.60 2.65
N PRO A 494 7.75 20.68 2.03
CA PRO A 494 7.82 22.01 2.62
C PRO A 494 6.84 22.10 3.79
N ILE A 495 7.37 22.34 5.00
CA ILE A 495 6.59 22.39 6.24
C ILE A 495 6.23 23.82 6.68
N ASN A 496 6.67 24.85 5.93
CA ASN A 496 6.37 26.26 6.14
C ASN A 496 6.55 26.70 7.62
N GLY A 497 7.78 26.65 8.13
CA GLY A 497 8.14 27.05 9.50
C GLY A 497 8.02 25.93 10.52
N ALA A 498 7.67 26.24 11.77
CA ALA A 498 7.75 25.37 12.95
C ALA A 498 6.84 24.13 12.96
N HIS A 499 6.25 23.74 11.83
CA HIS A 499 5.28 22.64 11.77
C HIS A 499 5.90 21.25 11.58
N ALA A 500 7.25 21.10 11.63
CA ALA A 500 7.90 19.78 11.51
C ALA A 500 7.40 18.79 12.58
N LEU A 501 7.23 19.27 13.80
CA LEU A 501 6.83 18.48 14.97
C LEU A 501 5.48 17.81 14.82
N VAL A 502 4.58 18.44 14.07
CA VAL A 502 3.23 17.93 13.81
C VAL A 502 3.27 16.57 13.11
N TYR A 503 4.31 16.30 12.30
CA TYR A 503 4.48 15.05 11.57
C TYR A 503 5.18 13.94 12.35
N ASN A 504 5.76 14.22 13.52
CA ASN A 504 6.61 13.27 14.25
C ASN A 504 5.95 11.90 14.46
N ASN A 505 4.69 11.89 14.94
CA ASN A 505 3.99 10.64 15.21
C ASN A 505 3.72 9.83 13.92
N LEU A 506 3.31 10.51 12.84
CA LEU A 506 3.12 9.86 11.55
C LEU A 506 4.44 9.27 11.02
N ILE A 507 5.52 10.05 11.06
CA ILE A 507 6.85 9.63 10.59
C ILE A 507 7.37 8.43 11.39
N LYS A 508 7.22 8.45 12.72
CA LYS A 508 7.62 7.32 13.59
C LYS A 508 6.81 6.06 13.29
N LEU A 509 5.51 6.19 13.01
CA LEU A 509 4.68 5.06 12.59
C LEU A 509 5.12 4.48 11.24
N LEU A 510 5.49 5.32 10.27
CA LEU A 510 5.95 4.88 8.95
C LEU A 510 7.36 4.28 8.98
N GLN A 511 8.21 4.64 9.94
CA GLN A 511 9.60 4.19 10.09
C GLN A 511 10.48 4.39 8.86
N ILE A 512 10.15 5.34 7.99
CA ILE A 512 11.04 5.75 6.91
C ILE A 512 12.11 6.71 7.46
N PRO A 513 13.35 6.71 6.95
CA PRO A 513 14.35 7.69 7.33
C PRO A 513 13.90 9.11 6.96
N VAL A 514 13.93 10.01 7.92
CA VAL A 514 13.54 11.41 7.71
C VAL A 514 14.62 12.36 8.19
N SER A 515 14.98 13.28 7.30
CA SER A 515 15.81 14.44 7.61
C SER A 515 14.92 15.67 7.72
N ILE A 516 14.99 16.39 8.83
CA ILE A 516 14.37 17.71 8.98
C ILE A 516 15.47 18.76 8.82
N ILE A 517 15.33 19.60 7.81
CA ILE A 517 16.21 20.72 7.54
C ILE A 517 15.51 21.98 8.00
N THR A 518 16.07 22.67 9.00
CA THR A 518 15.47 23.84 9.62
C THR A 518 16.51 24.93 9.83
N ASP A 519 16.09 26.18 9.90
CA ASP A 519 16.96 27.32 10.17
C ASP A 519 17.30 27.37 11.67
N ILE A 520 18.55 27.74 12.02
CA ILE A 520 18.97 27.83 13.43
C ILE A 520 18.34 29.02 14.14
N ASP A 521 17.91 30.04 13.43
CA ASP A 521 17.16 31.21 13.92
C ASP A 521 17.73 31.84 15.18
N VAL A 522 19.02 32.16 15.14
CA VAL A 522 19.72 32.72 16.30
C VAL A 522 19.21 34.13 16.63
N VAL A 523 18.86 34.34 17.90
CA VAL A 523 18.46 35.65 18.40
C VAL A 523 19.63 36.65 18.31
N ARG A 524 19.36 37.82 17.70
CA ARG A 524 20.32 38.92 17.54
C ARG A 524 19.85 40.13 18.35
N ASN A 525 20.81 40.90 18.87
CA ASN A 525 20.48 42.19 19.45
C ASN A 525 20.30 43.26 18.38
N ASP A 526 19.75 44.41 18.77
CA ASP A 526 19.44 45.51 17.85
C ASP A 526 20.68 45.96 17.04
N SER A 527 21.84 46.13 17.73
CA SER A 527 23.06 46.58 17.06
C SER A 527 23.63 45.53 16.08
N GLU A 528 23.47 44.27 16.36
CA GLU A 528 23.89 43.20 15.43
C GLU A 528 23.01 43.18 14.18
N SER A 529 21.72 43.44 14.36
CA SER A 529 20.74 43.48 13.27
C SER A 529 20.93 44.73 12.38
N GLU A 530 21.09 45.89 12.99
CA GLU A 530 21.28 47.18 12.28
C GLU A 530 22.63 47.22 11.51
N ASP A 531 23.70 46.68 12.09
CA ASP A 531 25.03 46.65 11.48
C ASP A 531 25.23 45.45 10.55
N PHE A 532 24.24 44.57 10.35
CA PHE A 532 24.34 43.31 9.61
C PHE A 532 25.49 42.42 10.06
N LYS A 533 25.75 42.32 11.38
CA LYS A 533 26.87 41.56 11.95
C LYS A 533 26.66 40.07 11.75
N GLN A 534 27.69 39.40 11.28
CA GLN A 534 27.72 37.94 11.11
C GLN A 534 27.98 37.26 12.47
N ILE A 535 27.45 36.04 12.59
CA ILE A 535 27.62 35.19 13.79
C ILE A 535 28.83 34.29 13.56
N THR A 536 29.73 34.23 14.56
CA THR A 536 30.91 33.35 14.58
C THR A 536 30.80 32.27 15.65
N SER A 537 29.84 32.41 16.58
CA SER A 537 29.63 31.43 17.68
C SER A 537 28.17 31.48 18.11
N ILE A 538 27.60 30.29 18.38
CA ILE A 538 26.25 30.13 18.98
C ILE A 538 26.29 30.12 20.50
N LYS A 539 27.48 30.19 21.11
CA LYS A 539 27.65 30.20 22.56
C LYS A 539 27.01 31.46 23.16
N ASP A 540 26.31 31.29 24.26
CA ASP A 540 25.56 32.32 24.98
C ASP A 540 24.46 32.99 24.13
N ARG A 541 23.87 32.20 23.19
CA ARG A 541 22.79 32.63 22.34
C ARG A 541 21.57 31.72 22.46
N ASP A 542 20.40 32.28 22.13
CA ASP A 542 19.15 31.58 22.08
C ASP A 542 18.69 31.43 20.63
N THR A 543 17.80 30.44 20.36
CA THR A 543 17.09 30.28 19.10
C THR A 543 15.63 30.67 19.25
N THR A 544 14.98 31.10 18.17
CA THR A 544 13.52 31.22 18.11
C THR A 544 12.84 30.03 17.44
N ASN A 545 13.62 29.06 16.96
CA ASN A 545 13.09 27.92 16.23
C ASN A 545 12.49 26.86 17.16
N GLU A 546 11.19 26.64 17.01
CA GLU A 546 10.43 25.71 17.85
C GLU A 546 10.83 24.23 17.62
N THR A 547 11.27 23.86 16.40
CA THR A 547 11.77 22.52 16.13
C THR A 547 13.04 22.25 16.91
N ILE A 548 14.00 23.16 16.87
CA ILE A 548 15.25 23.05 17.64
C ILE A 548 14.94 23.03 19.13
N ARG A 549 14.09 23.93 19.61
CA ARG A 549 13.66 23.96 21.01
C ARG A 549 13.15 22.61 21.48
N TYR A 550 12.22 22.01 20.73
CA TYR A 550 11.60 20.72 21.08
C TYR A 550 12.66 19.63 21.25
N TYR A 551 13.54 19.46 20.26
CA TYR A 551 14.58 18.43 20.31
C TYR A 551 15.72 18.77 21.29
N ASN A 552 15.85 20.03 21.70
CA ASN A 552 16.79 20.50 22.72
C ASN A 552 16.15 20.53 24.15
N ASN A 553 15.37 19.49 24.48
CA ASN A 553 14.70 19.36 25.80
C ASN A 553 13.83 20.57 26.19
N ASN A 554 13.14 21.17 25.22
CA ASN A 554 12.36 22.39 25.38
C ASN A 554 13.18 23.65 25.79
N SER A 555 14.48 23.68 25.53
CA SER A 555 15.36 24.80 25.80
C SER A 555 15.56 25.66 24.54
N TYR A 556 15.42 26.96 24.67
CA TYR A 556 15.80 27.92 23.62
C TYR A 556 17.32 28.16 23.56
N SER A 557 18.07 27.87 24.65
CA SER A 557 19.51 28.08 24.70
C SER A 557 20.28 27.15 23.77
N LEU A 558 21.16 27.71 22.98
CA LEU A 558 22.06 27.00 22.08
C LEU A 558 23.37 26.54 22.74
N ASN A 559 23.58 26.80 24.04
CA ASN A 559 24.84 26.51 24.73
C ASN A 559 25.22 25.03 24.75
N ASP A 560 24.20 24.15 24.84
CA ASP A 560 24.41 22.71 24.95
C ASP A 560 24.25 22.00 23.57
N VAL A 561 24.01 22.78 22.51
CA VAL A 561 23.84 22.26 21.16
C VAL A 561 25.21 22.05 20.51
N THR A 562 25.72 20.83 20.60
CA THR A 562 27.04 20.46 20.04
C THR A 562 26.93 19.71 18.71
N ASP A 563 25.80 19.06 18.43
CA ASP A 563 25.57 18.31 17.20
C ASP A 563 24.08 18.31 16.83
N TYR A 564 23.75 17.67 15.71
CA TYR A 564 22.39 17.48 15.21
C TYR A 564 21.58 16.57 16.16
N PHE A 565 20.29 16.81 16.24
CA PHE A 565 19.40 15.96 17.05
C PHE A 565 18.98 14.72 16.27
N GLU A 566 18.96 13.56 16.93
CA GLU A 566 18.47 12.29 16.36
C GLU A 566 17.45 11.65 17.30
N ASP A 567 16.30 11.25 16.77
CA ASP A 567 15.23 10.59 17.50
C ASP A 567 14.62 9.50 16.61
N GLU A 568 14.94 8.23 16.89
CA GLU A 568 14.54 7.05 16.11
C GLU A 568 14.95 7.14 14.63
N ASN A 569 13.99 7.37 13.74
CA ASN A 569 14.18 7.49 12.30
C ASN A 569 14.21 8.95 11.81
N ILE A 570 14.23 9.91 12.72
CA ILE A 570 14.24 11.35 12.45
C ILE A 570 15.59 11.92 12.83
N LYS A 571 16.19 12.74 11.97
CA LYS A 571 17.36 13.54 12.31
C LYS A 571 17.18 14.99 11.87
N VAL A 572 17.46 15.91 12.77
CA VAL A 572 17.26 17.36 12.58
C VAL A 572 18.58 18.02 12.28
N PHE A 573 18.65 18.68 11.12
CA PHE A 573 19.82 19.38 10.61
C PHE A 573 19.56 20.88 10.60
N PHE A 574 20.53 21.64 11.04
CA PHE A 574 20.52 23.10 11.06
C PHE A 574 21.90 23.63 10.74
N GLN A 575 22.03 24.93 10.46
CA GLN A 575 23.26 25.52 10.03
C GLN A 575 24.37 25.34 11.09
N LYS A 576 25.55 24.99 10.59
CA LYS A 576 26.83 24.97 11.32
C LYS A 576 27.79 25.94 10.68
N GLU A 577 29.02 26.00 11.20
CA GLU A 577 30.05 26.88 10.63
C GLU A 577 30.29 26.62 9.16
N GLU A 578 30.29 27.68 8.36
CA GLU A 578 30.58 27.69 6.94
C GLU A 578 31.54 28.86 6.65
N ASN A 579 32.75 28.52 6.22
CA ASN A 579 33.79 29.52 5.89
C ASN A 579 34.07 30.56 7.02
N GLY A 580 34.03 30.17 8.30
CA GLY A 580 34.36 31.02 9.46
C GLY A 580 33.20 31.81 10.05
N TYR A 581 31.99 31.64 9.53
CA TYR A 581 30.76 32.23 10.03
C TYR A 581 29.69 31.15 10.24
N ILE A 582 28.69 31.42 11.05
CA ILE A 582 27.52 30.56 11.24
C ILE A 582 26.34 31.22 10.54
N PRO A 583 25.92 30.70 9.40
CA PRO A 583 24.75 31.22 8.71
C PRO A 583 23.48 30.94 9.50
N THR A 584 22.46 31.76 9.32
CA THR A 584 21.20 31.67 10.04
C THR A 584 20.00 31.42 9.11
N SER A 585 20.26 31.23 7.82
CA SER A 585 19.26 30.77 6.84
C SER A 585 19.92 29.96 5.74
N PHE A 586 19.06 29.29 4.96
CA PHE A 586 19.49 28.50 3.81
C PHE A 586 20.20 29.37 2.75
N GLU A 587 19.65 30.56 2.42
CA GLU A 587 20.25 31.47 1.43
C GLU A 587 21.64 31.95 1.87
N GLU A 588 21.77 32.33 3.17
CA GLU A 588 23.06 32.74 3.73
C GLU A 588 24.08 31.59 3.63
N SER A 589 23.64 30.37 3.91
CA SER A 589 24.50 29.16 3.82
C SER A 589 25.01 28.92 2.40
N ILE A 590 24.13 29.03 1.40
CA ILE A 590 24.49 28.90 -0.02
C ILE A 590 25.53 29.95 -0.40
N ILE A 591 25.33 31.20 0.02
CA ILE A 591 26.25 32.30 -0.30
C ILE A 591 27.60 32.09 0.38
N LEU A 592 27.63 31.69 1.63
CA LEU A 592 28.89 31.41 2.35
C LEU A 592 29.67 30.24 1.75
N ALA A 593 28.99 29.16 1.37
CA ALA A 593 29.61 28.00 0.76
C ALA A 593 30.16 28.29 -0.65
N ASN A 594 29.67 29.37 -1.32
CA ASN A 594 29.90 29.63 -2.73
C ASN A 594 30.17 31.13 -3.02
N TYR A 595 30.75 31.88 -2.09
CA TYR A 595 30.85 33.33 -2.17
C TYR A 595 31.62 33.83 -3.41
N ASP A 596 32.54 33.02 -3.93
CA ASP A 596 33.36 33.30 -5.11
C ASP A 596 32.93 32.55 -6.37
N ASN A 597 31.87 31.73 -6.29
CA ASN A 597 31.36 30.97 -7.42
C ASN A 597 30.62 31.87 -8.42
N GLU A 598 30.93 31.74 -9.69
CA GLU A 598 30.35 32.59 -10.75
C GLU A 598 28.84 32.42 -10.91
N VAL A 599 28.32 31.18 -10.75
CA VAL A 599 26.90 30.87 -10.88
C VAL A 599 26.08 31.56 -9.76
N VAL A 600 26.56 31.48 -8.50
CA VAL A 600 25.91 32.15 -7.38
C VAL A 600 26.00 33.67 -7.54
N ASN A 601 27.12 34.19 -7.99
CA ASN A 601 27.29 35.63 -8.25
C ASN A 601 26.36 36.12 -9.36
N SER A 602 26.19 35.35 -10.45
CA SER A 602 25.23 35.65 -11.52
C SER A 602 23.79 35.71 -10.97
N ALA A 603 23.39 34.73 -10.21
CA ALA A 603 22.06 34.67 -9.59
C ALA A 603 21.79 35.82 -8.60
N LEU A 604 22.80 36.19 -7.77
CA LEU A 604 22.69 37.35 -6.86
C LEU A 604 22.54 38.67 -7.66
N LYS A 605 23.33 38.81 -8.72
CA LYS A 605 23.29 39.98 -9.61
C LYS A 605 21.94 40.09 -10.32
N SER A 606 21.41 38.99 -10.85
CA SER A 606 20.08 38.95 -11.50
C SER A 606 18.95 39.26 -10.55
N THR A 607 19.04 38.75 -9.30
CA THR A 607 18.00 38.94 -8.30
C THR A 607 17.98 40.38 -7.74
N LYS A 608 19.14 40.90 -7.33
CA LYS A 608 19.28 42.22 -6.66
C LYS A 608 20.47 43.02 -7.24
N PRO A 609 20.40 43.54 -8.48
CA PRO A 609 21.55 44.15 -9.17
C PRO A 609 22.18 45.32 -8.39
N ARG A 610 21.34 46.19 -7.77
CA ARG A 610 21.85 47.34 -6.99
C ARG A 610 22.58 46.92 -5.73
N ILE A 611 22.02 45.98 -5.00
CA ILE A 611 22.65 45.44 -3.78
C ILE A 611 23.93 44.68 -4.10
N TYR A 612 23.96 43.96 -5.23
CA TYR A 612 25.13 43.28 -5.71
C TYR A 612 26.30 44.25 -5.92
N THR A 613 26.06 45.34 -6.69
CA THR A 613 27.10 46.38 -6.93
C THR A 613 27.54 47.05 -5.61
N GLU A 614 26.62 47.30 -4.67
CA GLU A 614 26.92 47.87 -3.36
C GLU A 614 27.83 46.95 -2.53
N ILE A 615 27.56 45.66 -2.50
CA ILE A 615 28.30 44.70 -1.66
C ILE A 615 29.63 44.33 -2.32
N VAL A 616 29.61 43.91 -3.59
CA VAL A 616 30.79 43.37 -4.27
C VAL A 616 31.80 44.47 -4.67
N GLY A 617 31.27 45.67 -4.95
CA GLY A 617 32.07 46.84 -5.21
C GLY A 617 32.66 46.92 -6.63
N GLU A 618 33.36 48.02 -6.89
CA GLU A 618 34.14 48.24 -8.10
C GLU A 618 35.57 48.68 -7.72
N PRO A 619 36.65 47.86 -8.00
CA PRO A 619 36.60 46.59 -8.75
C PRO A 619 35.93 45.45 -7.96
N VAL A 620 35.38 44.48 -8.72
CA VAL A 620 34.67 43.33 -8.17
C VAL A 620 35.56 42.54 -7.18
N ASN A 621 35.05 42.39 -5.96
CA ASN A 621 35.70 41.57 -4.93
C ASN A 621 34.69 40.60 -4.32
N TYR A 622 34.69 39.36 -4.76
CA TYR A 622 33.75 38.32 -4.33
C TYR A 622 33.88 37.98 -2.82
N LYS A 623 35.05 38.23 -2.21
CA LYS A 623 35.19 38.04 -0.75
C LYS A 623 34.20 38.90 0.06
N ASN A 624 33.77 40.03 -0.51
CA ASN A 624 32.78 40.87 0.14
C ASN A 624 31.41 40.17 0.30
N ASN A 625 31.06 39.21 -0.55
CA ASN A 625 29.85 38.39 -0.37
C ASN A 625 29.93 37.58 0.91
N LYS A 626 31.09 36.97 1.18
CA LYS A 626 31.35 36.22 2.40
C LYS A 626 31.23 37.13 3.63
N ASP A 627 31.90 38.28 3.59
CA ASP A 627 31.93 39.21 4.72
C ASP A 627 30.61 39.97 4.95
N ASN A 628 29.66 39.88 4.02
CA ASN A 628 28.32 40.47 4.07
C ASN A 628 27.18 39.43 3.85
N SER A 629 27.40 38.16 4.21
CA SER A 629 26.42 37.11 3.96
C SER A 629 25.09 37.35 4.68
N TYR A 630 25.10 37.82 5.92
CA TYR A 630 23.90 38.19 6.65
C TYR A 630 23.18 39.39 6.05
N LYS A 631 23.91 40.38 5.52
CA LYS A 631 23.30 41.48 4.76
C LYS A 631 22.56 40.95 3.53
N TRP A 632 23.13 39.97 2.84
CA TRP A 632 22.48 39.29 1.75
C TRP A 632 21.19 38.60 2.18
N GLN A 633 21.22 37.83 3.27
CA GLN A 633 20.03 37.19 3.83
C GLN A 633 18.91 38.20 4.05
N CYS A 634 19.20 39.33 4.74
CA CYS A 634 18.22 40.38 5.00
C CYS A 634 17.67 41.01 3.71
N LYS A 635 18.52 41.23 2.68
CA LYS A 635 18.09 41.83 1.41
C LYS A 635 17.36 40.86 0.48
N LEU A 636 17.53 39.56 0.67
CA LEU A 636 16.85 38.50 -0.10
C LEU A 636 15.54 38.07 0.55
N SER A 637 15.22 38.51 1.77
CA SER A 637 14.06 38.02 2.54
C SER A 637 12.75 38.00 1.73
N ASP A 638 12.48 39.04 0.93
CA ASP A 638 11.28 39.14 0.08
C ASP A 638 11.44 38.47 -1.29
N ASP A 639 12.66 38.07 -1.67
CA ASP A 639 13.00 37.55 -3.01
C ASP A 639 13.65 36.17 -2.95
N LYS A 640 13.51 35.41 -1.84
CA LYS A 640 14.09 34.07 -1.66
C LYS A 640 13.75 33.13 -2.81
N THR A 641 12.47 33.05 -3.17
CA THR A 641 11.99 32.22 -4.31
C THR A 641 12.58 32.66 -5.64
N LYS A 642 12.74 33.99 -5.86
CA LYS A 642 13.35 34.51 -7.07
C LYS A 642 14.83 34.13 -7.12
N PHE A 643 15.56 34.31 -6.04
CA PHE A 643 16.97 33.90 -5.95
C PHE A 643 17.16 32.40 -6.21
N ALA A 644 16.33 31.56 -5.61
CA ALA A 644 16.39 30.12 -5.82
C ALA A 644 16.12 29.72 -7.29
N ASN A 645 15.14 30.35 -7.94
CA ASN A 645 14.85 30.10 -9.36
C ASN A 645 15.96 30.59 -10.29
N GLU A 646 16.53 31.79 -10.06
CA GLU A 646 17.67 32.30 -10.83
C GLU A 646 18.90 31.37 -10.65
N LEU A 647 19.17 30.92 -9.43
CA LEU A 647 20.25 29.99 -9.15
C LEU A 647 20.05 28.64 -9.85
N LEU A 648 18.84 28.09 -9.80
CA LEU A 648 18.50 26.85 -10.50
C LEU A 648 18.67 27.02 -12.03
N TYR A 649 18.18 28.15 -12.56
CA TYR A 649 18.34 28.46 -13.99
C TYR A 649 19.80 28.52 -14.41
N GLU A 650 20.65 29.24 -13.66
CA GLU A 650 22.08 29.33 -13.94
C GLU A 650 22.77 27.94 -13.87
N MET A 651 22.48 27.14 -12.83
CA MET A 651 23.02 25.79 -12.72
C MET A 651 22.61 24.88 -13.90
N MET A 652 21.35 24.94 -14.33
CA MET A 652 20.85 24.12 -15.44
C MET A 652 21.35 24.57 -16.81
N THR A 653 21.60 25.87 -17.00
CA THR A 653 22.04 26.40 -18.29
C THR A 653 23.54 26.34 -18.49
N THR A 654 24.32 26.32 -17.41
CA THR A 654 25.80 26.24 -17.46
C THR A 654 26.32 24.84 -17.16
N ASP A 655 25.46 23.87 -16.88
CA ASP A 655 25.81 22.52 -16.38
C ASP A 655 26.78 22.57 -15.17
N SER A 656 26.69 23.63 -14.37
CA SER A 656 27.57 23.87 -13.23
C SER A 656 26.88 23.58 -11.92
N ILE A 657 27.52 22.79 -11.08
CA ILE A 657 27.01 22.45 -9.74
C ILE A 657 27.75 23.29 -8.71
N ILE A 658 26.99 23.94 -7.80
CA ILE A 658 27.55 24.66 -6.66
C ILE A 658 27.85 23.73 -5.50
N ASN A 659 28.66 24.16 -4.54
CA ASN A 659 28.91 23.43 -3.31
C ASN A 659 27.64 23.45 -2.41
N LEU A 660 27.24 22.29 -1.93
CA LEU A 660 26.21 22.22 -0.91
C LEU A 660 26.76 22.72 0.44
N PRO A 661 25.98 23.52 1.21
CA PRO A 661 26.30 23.82 2.59
C PRO A 661 26.50 22.55 3.43
N ASN A 662 27.40 22.59 4.40
CA ASN A 662 27.80 21.41 5.17
C ASN A 662 26.60 20.66 5.81
N TYR A 663 25.66 21.38 6.42
CA TYR A 663 24.51 20.75 7.07
C TYR A 663 23.56 20.05 6.10
N ILE A 664 23.44 20.55 4.84
CA ILE A 664 22.67 19.89 3.77
C ILE A 664 23.38 18.62 3.32
N LYS A 665 24.69 18.69 3.16
CA LYS A 665 25.52 17.54 2.81
C LYS A 665 25.43 16.44 3.87
N ASP A 666 25.53 16.82 5.14
CA ASP A 666 25.37 15.90 6.27
C ASP A 666 23.98 15.24 6.30
N SER A 667 22.95 16.01 5.94
CA SER A 667 21.57 15.50 5.76
C SER A 667 21.49 14.43 4.66
N PHE A 668 22.10 14.69 3.50
CA PHE A 668 22.13 13.72 2.41
C PHE A 668 22.92 12.46 2.79
N ASP A 669 24.04 12.61 3.48
CA ASP A 669 24.86 11.49 3.93
C ASP A 669 24.16 10.65 4.99
N TYR A 670 23.36 11.27 5.87
CA TYR A 670 22.47 10.55 6.79
C TYR A 670 21.47 9.69 6.04
N ILE A 671 20.74 10.26 5.08
CA ILE A 671 19.75 9.52 4.26
C ILE A 671 20.44 8.35 3.54
N LYS A 672 21.60 8.57 2.89
CA LYS A 672 22.36 7.50 2.23
C LYS A 672 22.70 6.37 3.22
N SER A 673 23.22 6.71 4.39
CA SER A 673 23.62 5.73 5.41
C SER A 673 22.46 4.85 5.91
N LYS A 674 21.24 5.41 5.92
CA LYS A 674 20.03 4.68 6.34
C LYS A 674 19.46 3.83 5.19
N LEU A 675 19.67 4.23 3.93
CA LEU A 675 19.17 3.52 2.73
C LEU A 675 20.12 2.41 2.22
N GLU A 676 21.38 2.40 2.67
CA GLU A 676 22.36 1.35 2.35
C GLU A 676 22.27 0.12 3.30
N LYS A 677 21.51 0.25 4.38
CA LYS A 677 21.23 -0.84 5.33
C LYS A 677 20.01 -1.65 4.90
#